data_00ee08dc9cf649be2dfb9a7854768e90
#
_entry.id   00ee08dc9cf649be2dfb9a7854768e90
#
_cell.length_a   1.000
_cell.length_b   1.000
_cell.length_c   1.000
_cell.angle_alpha   90.00
_cell.angle_beta   90.00
_cell.angle_gamma   90.00
#
_symmetry.space_group_name_H-M   'P 1'
#
loop_
_entity.id
_entity.type
_entity.pdbx_description
1 polymer ?
#
loop_
_entity_poly.entity_id
_entity_poly.type
_entity_poly.pdbx_seq_one_letter_code
_entity_poly.pdbx_strand_id
1 'polypeptide(L)'
;MTLTPLRIAAVSALALAAVLAAPAMAAELTLTPAPAKAVRAEGSFKLSAATRIHVAKGDIEARGVANQLADLIRRSRGFRLAVVEGGLTAGAIVLTREGPAGEAYKLDVSPTGVTIAAAQRAGLFYGAMSLWQLATPNEAKGPIAIPAAAIEDAPRFAWRGLMVDSARHYQSIATLKATLDAMAAHKLNIFHWHLVDDQGWRLEIKKYPRLTQVGAWRTDPGAARAYPRYGGFYTQDQVRDLVAYAAARNITIVPEIETPGHALAPIVAYPELGSAPPDASKMGDWGVFPWLYNTDDATFAFLDDVLNEVMDLFPSTFIHVGGDEAIKDQWKASPKIQAKIKALGLKDEHALQSWFIQRVGKTLEKRGRRLIGWDEILEGGLAPNATVMSWRGIDGAIAAAKAGHDTVLSPHPTLYLDNRQSASPEEPTGRGKVVSLKDVHAFDPAPAQLTEDQRRHILGVQANVWTEHMQTDARMQAMAFPRAVALAERGWSPAAGADWADFARRLPAEMARLKVLGVTANTVPFEPQPALSEGEGGKTRLALSTGLGIGEIRYTLDGGTPTPASPSYGGALDLQTGAKVKARVFLDGQALGRERSWTITPALLQTRLSAQLKLCTEKVPLTMIDDAPRAFDKRAMMFVDILNPCWIWEGADLTKGAILSVRASQIPFNFQVGAERDRIPLRPPATRGGELEVRAGCAGERLAVLPLGDAAKKPGLSTITGRLPSRAGKVDLCLSFTAKSVDPFWAIERVTLTPAN
;
A
#
# COMPACT_ATOMS: atom_id res chain seq x y z
N MET A 1 71.27 -5.62 71.01
CA MET A 1 70.63 -4.52 70.26
C MET A 1 69.53 -5.15 69.50
N THR A 2 68.34 -4.99 69.99
CA THR A 2 67.13 -5.67 69.60
C THR A 2 66.31 -4.78 68.68
N LEU A 3 65.93 -5.22 67.47
CA LEU A 3 65.00 -4.60 66.55
C LEU A 3 63.63 -5.27 66.62
N THR A 4 62.64 -4.54 67.01
CA THR A 4 61.23 -4.96 67.11
C THR A 4 60.54 -4.75 65.77
N PRO A 5 59.71 -5.66 65.25
CA PRO A 5 58.94 -5.42 64.01
C PRO A 5 57.60 -4.73 64.23
N LEU A 6 57.34 -3.73 63.44
CA LEU A 6 56.09 -2.96 63.35
C LEU A 6 54.97 -3.81 62.74
N ARG A 7 53.82 -3.92 63.38
CA ARG A 7 52.60 -4.53 62.86
C ARG A 7 51.85 -3.50 62.07
N ILE A 8 51.60 -3.75 60.77
CA ILE A 8 50.72 -2.98 59.92
C ILE A 8 49.32 -3.60 60.05
N ALA A 9 48.37 -2.81 60.56
CA ALA A 9 46.95 -3.18 60.58
C ALA A 9 46.31 -2.81 59.22
N ALA A 10 45.79 -3.81 58.53
CA ALA A 10 44.98 -3.61 57.29
C ALA A 10 43.58 -3.19 57.69
N VAL A 11 43.20 -1.96 57.32
CA VAL A 11 41.83 -1.46 57.38
C VAL A 11 41.13 -1.83 56.08
N SER A 12 40.19 -2.77 56.13
CA SER A 12 39.32 -3.13 55.01
C SER A 12 38.23 -2.09 54.89
N ALA A 13 38.32 -1.21 53.88
CA ALA A 13 37.24 -0.31 53.49
C ALA A 13 36.23 -1.08 52.61
N LEU A 14 35.04 -1.39 53.14
CA LEU A 14 33.88 -1.82 52.35
C LEU A 14 33.38 -0.63 51.59
N ALA A 15 33.64 -0.55 50.27
CA ALA A 15 32.98 0.38 49.37
C ALA A 15 31.58 -0.16 49.07
N LEU A 16 30.55 0.43 49.66
CA LEU A 16 29.14 0.23 49.31
C LEU A 16 28.88 0.94 47.96
N ALA A 17 28.92 0.19 46.86
CA ALA A 17 28.49 0.71 45.55
C ALA A 17 26.98 0.87 45.57
N ALA A 18 26.50 2.09 45.82
CA ALA A 18 25.13 2.48 45.55
C ALA A 18 24.95 2.46 44.02
N VAL A 19 24.33 1.39 43.50
CA VAL A 19 23.79 1.40 42.13
C VAL A 19 22.66 2.44 42.10
N LEU A 20 22.98 3.63 41.67
CA LEU A 20 21.99 4.62 41.27
C LEU A 20 21.23 4.01 40.08
N ALA A 21 20.07 3.39 40.35
CA ALA A 21 19.12 3.05 39.32
C ALA A 21 18.78 4.37 38.58
N ALA A 22 19.25 4.48 37.33
CA ALA A 22 18.78 5.56 36.45
C ALA A 22 17.24 5.56 36.50
N PRO A 23 16.59 6.72 36.61
CA PRO A 23 15.15 6.78 36.58
C PRO A 23 14.71 6.10 35.28
N ALA A 24 13.90 5.04 35.40
CA ALA A 24 13.32 4.38 34.23
C ALA A 24 12.58 5.50 33.46
N MET A 25 13.08 5.81 32.27
CA MET A 25 12.39 6.79 31.39
C MET A 25 10.94 6.33 31.29
N ALA A 26 10.03 7.20 31.67
CA ALA A 26 8.63 6.90 31.70
C ALA A 26 8.21 6.45 30.28
N ALA A 27 7.80 5.20 30.11
CA ALA A 27 7.43 4.66 28.81
C ALA A 27 6.40 5.58 28.14
N GLU A 28 6.75 6.15 27.01
CA GLU A 28 5.88 7.07 26.27
C GLU A 28 4.65 6.34 25.70
N LEU A 29 3.56 7.09 25.47
CA LEU A 29 2.33 6.52 24.92
C LEU A 29 2.54 6.19 23.45
N THR A 30 2.31 4.95 23.05
CA THR A 30 2.45 4.49 21.67
C THR A 30 1.13 4.48 20.93
N LEU A 31 0.44 5.62 20.87
CA LEU A 31 -0.85 5.76 20.19
C LEU A 31 -0.67 6.26 18.74
N THR A 32 -1.31 5.61 17.79
CA THR A 32 -1.35 6.02 16.37
C THR A 32 -2.79 5.88 15.83
N PRO A 33 -3.41 6.95 15.36
CA PRO A 33 -2.93 8.34 15.27
C PRO A 33 -2.60 8.96 16.64
N ALA A 34 -1.63 9.90 16.64
CA ALA A 34 -1.33 10.68 17.83
C ALA A 34 -2.56 11.48 18.26
N PRO A 35 -2.98 11.43 19.54
CA PRO A 35 -4.15 12.15 20.01
C PRO A 35 -3.92 13.66 20.06
N ALA A 36 -5.00 14.43 19.99
CA ALA A 36 -4.95 15.88 20.05
C ALA A 36 -4.31 16.39 21.36
N LYS A 37 -4.58 15.68 22.46
CA LYS A 37 -3.98 15.95 23.78
C LYS A 37 -3.82 14.67 24.57
N ALA A 38 -2.62 14.43 25.08
CA ALA A 38 -2.35 13.31 25.97
C ALA A 38 -1.40 13.78 27.08
N VAL A 39 -1.78 13.55 28.32
CA VAL A 39 -0.99 13.89 29.51
C VAL A 39 -0.77 12.62 30.33
N ARG A 40 0.47 12.23 30.54
CA ARG A 40 0.80 11.14 31.44
C ARG A 40 0.55 11.50 32.88
N ALA A 41 0.10 10.51 33.67
CA ALA A 41 -0.04 10.59 35.10
C ALA A 41 0.85 9.52 35.78
N GLU A 42 1.00 9.61 37.09
CA GLU A 42 1.75 8.63 37.87
C GLU A 42 1.00 7.30 37.99
N GLY A 43 1.74 6.20 37.98
CA GLY A 43 1.21 4.87 38.14
C GLY A 43 0.75 4.18 36.85
N SER A 44 0.05 3.08 37.00
CA SER A 44 -0.43 2.27 35.88
C SER A 44 -1.68 1.48 36.26
N PHE A 45 -2.53 1.21 35.29
CA PHE A 45 -3.69 0.30 35.40
C PHE A 45 -3.28 -1.13 35.09
N LYS A 46 -3.57 -2.06 35.99
CA LYS A 46 -3.30 -3.50 35.79
C LYS A 46 -4.44 -4.16 35.05
N LEU A 47 -4.29 -4.34 33.73
CA LEU A 47 -5.24 -5.08 32.90
C LEU A 47 -4.95 -6.59 33.03
N SER A 48 -5.98 -7.36 33.38
CA SER A 48 -5.91 -8.83 33.53
C SER A 48 -7.25 -9.50 33.17
N ALA A 49 -7.30 -10.83 33.18
CA ALA A 49 -8.54 -11.58 32.97
C ALA A 49 -9.64 -11.29 33.99
N ALA A 50 -9.31 -10.77 35.17
CA ALA A 50 -10.28 -10.36 36.19
C ALA A 50 -10.91 -9.00 35.92
N THR A 51 -10.33 -8.17 35.05
CA THR A 51 -10.85 -6.84 34.68
C THR A 51 -12.20 -6.99 33.98
N ARG A 52 -13.15 -6.14 34.33
CA ARG A 52 -14.50 -6.09 33.74
C ARG A 52 -14.70 -4.80 32.96
N ILE A 53 -15.53 -4.85 31.92
CA ILE A 53 -15.99 -3.67 31.19
C ILE A 53 -17.43 -3.38 31.60
N HIS A 54 -17.68 -2.20 32.17
CA HIS A 54 -19.00 -1.78 32.60
C HIS A 54 -19.61 -0.82 31.57
N VAL A 55 -20.88 -1.03 31.26
CA VAL A 55 -21.72 -0.16 30.42
C VAL A 55 -23.02 0.16 31.16
N ALA A 56 -23.68 1.26 30.85
CA ALA A 56 -25.00 1.58 31.42
C ALA A 56 -26.00 0.50 31.03
N LYS A 57 -26.96 0.23 31.94
CA LYS A 57 -28.02 -0.76 31.72
C LYS A 57 -28.86 -0.36 30.50
N GLY A 58 -28.99 -1.26 29.53
CA GLY A 58 -29.80 -1.06 28.33
C GLY A 58 -29.07 -0.27 27.21
N ASP A 59 -27.83 0.17 27.41
CA ASP A 59 -27.03 0.81 26.32
C ASP A 59 -26.44 -0.25 25.38
N ILE A 60 -27.24 -0.63 24.36
CA ILE A 60 -26.91 -1.65 23.37
C ILE A 60 -25.68 -1.27 22.58
N GLU A 61 -25.52 0.02 22.22
CA GLU A 61 -24.38 0.50 21.43
C GLU A 61 -23.08 0.47 22.22
N ALA A 62 -23.07 0.97 23.47
CA ALA A 62 -21.89 0.88 24.34
C ALA A 62 -21.52 -0.58 24.63
N ARG A 63 -22.52 -1.46 24.80
CA ARG A 63 -22.29 -2.90 24.95
C ARG A 63 -21.66 -3.51 23.70
N GLY A 64 -22.06 -3.07 22.50
CA GLY A 64 -21.44 -3.48 21.24
C GLY A 64 -19.96 -3.10 21.19
N VAL A 65 -19.61 -1.85 21.55
CA VAL A 65 -18.24 -1.37 21.64
C VAL A 65 -17.43 -2.14 22.69
N ALA A 66 -18.01 -2.38 23.88
CA ALA A 66 -17.36 -3.14 24.95
C ALA A 66 -17.03 -4.58 24.52
N ASN A 67 -17.94 -5.24 23.80
CA ASN A 67 -17.68 -6.58 23.25
C ASN A 67 -16.56 -6.58 22.22
N GLN A 68 -16.48 -5.58 21.34
CA GLN A 68 -15.41 -5.46 20.38
C GLN A 68 -14.05 -5.22 21.07
N LEU A 69 -13.99 -4.37 22.09
CA LEU A 69 -12.79 -4.19 22.91
C LEU A 69 -12.37 -5.50 23.59
N ALA A 70 -13.33 -6.24 24.17
CA ALA A 70 -13.06 -7.53 24.82
C ALA A 70 -12.50 -8.57 23.84
N ASP A 71 -13.00 -8.59 22.57
CA ASP A 71 -12.48 -9.47 21.53
C ASP A 71 -11.08 -9.06 21.05
N LEU A 72 -10.81 -7.76 20.88
CA LEU A 72 -9.48 -7.25 20.56
C LEU A 72 -8.45 -7.56 21.66
N ILE A 73 -8.83 -7.40 22.94
CA ILE A 73 -7.99 -7.79 24.08
C ILE A 73 -7.73 -9.30 24.06
N ARG A 74 -8.74 -10.13 23.75
CA ARG A 74 -8.54 -11.58 23.61
C ARG A 74 -7.54 -11.89 22.48
N ARG A 75 -7.65 -11.24 21.35
CA ARG A 75 -6.72 -11.43 20.21
C ARG A 75 -5.29 -11.01 20.58
N SER A 76 -5.12 -9.89 21.27
CA SER A 76 -3.80 -9.35 21.59
C SER A 76 -3.20 -9.94 22.86
N ARG A 77 -3.98 -10.12 23.94
CA ARG A 77 -3.47 -10.52 25.28
C ARG A 77 -3.76 -11.98 25.63
N GLY A 78 -4.64 -12.67 24.89
CA GLY A 78 -4.96 -14.10 25.10
C GLY A 78 -6.09 -14.36 26.13
N PHE A 79 -6.67 -13.33 26.75
CA PHE A 79 -7.82 -13.46 27.66
C PHE A 79 -8.94 -12.49 27.26
N ARG A 80 -10.18 -12.88 27.46
CA ARG A 80 -11.36 -12.06 27.17
C ARG A 80 -11.88 -11.39 28.45
N LEU A 81 -12.24 -10.11 28.35
CA LEU A 81 -12.85 -9.37 29.45
C LEU A 81 -14.36 -9.62 29.50
N ALA A 82 -14.91 -9.73 30.70
CA ALA A 82 -16.35 -9.81 30.88
C ALA A 82 -17.01 -8.42 30.74
N VAL A 83 -18.08 -8.34 29.94
CA VAL A 83 -18.89 -7.13 29.79
C VAL A 83 -20.09 -7.21 30.72
N VAL A 84 -20.31 -6.19 31.55
CA VAL A 84 -21.32 -6.15 32.62
C VAL A 84 -22.17 -4.88 32.44
N GLU A 85 -23.47 -5.02 32.58
CA GLU A 85 -24.42 -3.90 32.59
C GLU A 85 -24.71 -3.42 34.02
N GLY A 86 -24.62 -2.12 34.24
CA GLY A 86 -24.84 -1.51 35.56
C GLY A 86 -23.77 -1.90 36.59
N GLY A 87 -23.87 -1.31 37.78
CA GLY A 87 -22.93 -1.53 38.88
C GLY A 87 -21.49 -1.14 38.53
N LEU A 88 -20.77 -0.56 39.47
CA LEU A 88 -19.35 -0.24 39.27
C LEU A 88 -18.51 -1.10 40.22
N THR A 89 -17.42 -1.68 39.69
CA THR A 89 -16.44 -2.38 40.51
C THR A 89 -15.09 -1.65 40.43
N ALA A 90 -14.36 -1.63 41.55
CA ALA A 90 -13.03 -1.08 41.54
C ALA A 90 -12.14 -1.85 40.53
N GLY A 91 -11.24 -1.13 39.81
CA GLY A 91 -10.38 -1.73 38.82
C GLY A 91 -11.11 -2.11 37.50
N ALA A 92 -12.24 -1.50 37.21
CA ALA A 92 -12.98 -1.73 35.97
C ALA A 92 -12.62 -0.74 34.86
N ILE A 93 -13.00 -1.12 33.63
CA ILE A 93 -13.10 -0.21 32.47
C ILE A 93 -14.57 0.23 32.38
N VAL A 94 -14.85 1.51 32.32
CA VAL A 94 -16.21 2.08 32.25
C VAL A 94 -16.40 2.82 30.94
N LEU A 95 -17.45 2.50 30.20
CA LEU A 95 -17.91 3.27 29.05
C LEU A 95 -19.09 4.14 29.46
N THR A 96 -18.99 5.47 29.32
CA THR A 96 -20.04 6.41 29.71
C THR A 96 -20.41 7.36 28.58
N ARG A 97 -21.69 7.79 28.57
CA ARG A 97 -22.21 8.78 27.62
C ARG A 97 -21.93 10.23 28.06
N GLU A 98 -21.32 10.43 29.21
CA GLU A 98 -20.95 11.73 29.75
C GLU A 98 -19.62 12.20 29.13
N GLY A 99 -19.69 12.75 27.91
CA GLY A 99 -18.48 13.13 27.17
C GLY A 99 -18.76 14.01 25.96
N PRO A 100 -17.73 14.29 25.14
CA PRO A 100 -17.85 15.11 23.94
C PRO A 100 -18.73 14.44 22.87
N ALA A 101 -19.28 15.26 21.97
CA ALA A 101 -20.13 14.84 20.87
C ALA A 101 -19.33 14.34 19.66
N GLY A 102 -20.01 13.67 18.74
CA GLY A 102 -19.46 13.18 17.48
C GLY A 102 -18.49 12.03 17.66
N GLU A 103 -17.36 12.12 16.97
CA GLU A 103 -16.29 11.14 17.03
C GLU A 103 -15.27 11.42 18.15
N ALA A 104 -15.40 12.57 18.83
CA ALA A 104 -14.52 12.95 19.92
C ALA A 104 -14.74 12.10 21.18
N TYR A 105 -13.69 11.92 21.98
CA TYR A 105 -13.74 11.14 23.22
C TYR A 105 -12.74 11.65 24.25
N LYS A 106 -12.98 11.26 25.52
CA LYS A 106 -12.01 11.31 26.62
C LYS A 106 -11.69 9.89 27.07
N LEU A 107 -10.42 9.64 27.35
CA LEU A 107 -9.95 8.36 27.90
C LEU A 107 -9.05 8.69 29.11
N ASP A 108 -9.51 8.32 30.29
CA ASP A 108 -8.78 8.45 31.54
C ASP A 108 -8.36 7.08 32.04
N VAL A 109 -7.05 6.88 32.14
CA VAL A 109 -6.43 5.66 32.70
C VAL A 109 -5.80 6.05 34.04
N SER A 110 -6.26 5.40 35.11
CA SER A 110 -5.73 5.59 36.47
C SER A 110 -5.38 4.23 37.11
N PRO A 111 -4.60 4.18 38.18
CA PRO A 111 -4.31 2.93 38.88
C PRO A 111 -5.58 2.21 39.38
N THR A 112 -6.67 2.93 39.59
CA THR A 112 -7.93 2.42 40.17
C THR A 112 -9.01 2.08 39.13
N GLY A 113 -8.80 2.42 37.83
CA GLY A 113 -9.75 2.11 36.76
C GLY A 113 -9.49 2.90 35.50
N VAL A 114 -10.31 2.60 34.48
CA VAL A 114 -10.29 3.27 33.19
C VAL A 114 -11.67 3.78 32.84
N THR A 115 -11.76 5.04 32.38
CA THR A 115 -13.02 5.62 31.89
C THR A 115 -12.88 6.03 30.43
N ILE A 116 -13.81 5.58 29.58
CA ILE A 116 -13.98 6.04 28.20
C ILE A 116 -15.28 6.82 28.15
N ALA A 117 -15.21 8.11 27.88
CA ALA A 117 -16.34 9.02 27.90
C ALA A 117 -16.57 9.67 26.53
N ALA A 118 -17.77 9.50 25.97
CA ALA A 118 -18.22 10.14 24.74
C ALA A 118 -19.74 10.12 24.64
N ALA A 119 -20.37 11.16 24.12
CA ALA A 119 -21.83 11.21 23.97
C ALA A 119 -22.35 10.22 22.92
N GLN A 120 -21.58 9.94 21.90
CA GLN A 120 -21.99 9.08 20.77
C GLN A 120 -21.16 7.80 20.70
N ARG A 121 -21.75 6.78 20.03
CA ARG A 121 -21.12 5.47 19.84
C ARG A 121 -19.73 5.59 19.19
N ALA A 122 -19.58 6.48 18.19
CA ALA A 122 -18.33 6.66 17.46
C ALA A 122 -17.17 7.08 18.39
N GLY A 123 -17.39 8.05 19.28
CA GLY A 123 -16.38 8.46 20.25
C GLY A 123 -16.03 7.35 21.24
N LEU A 124 -17.03 6.61 21.78
CA LEU A 124 -16.76 5.43 22.63
C LEU A 124 -15.92 4.39 21.91
N PHE A 125 -16.20 4.16 20.62
CA PHE A 125 -15.45 3.21 19.80
C PHE A 125 -13.99 3.63 19.64
N TYR A 126 -13.72 4.89 19.29
CA TYR A 126 -12.34 5.39 19.11
C TYR A 126 -11.57 5.47 20.43
N GLY A 127 -12.23 5.78 21.52
CA GLY A 127 -11.66 5.67 22.86
C GLY A 127 -11.28 4.23 23.21
N ALA A 128 -12.12 3.26 22.86
CA ALA A 128 -11.84 1.84 23.02
C ALA A 128 -10.66 1.37 22.15
N MET A 129 -10.53 1.87 20.90
CA MET A 129 -9.36 1.60 20.04
C MET A 129 -8.08 2.14 20.68
N SER A 130 -8.10 3.36 21.22
CA SER A 130 -6.93 3.92 21.92
C SER A 130 -6.56 3.11 23.17
N LEU A 131 -7.53 2.68 23.96
CA LEU A 131 -7.26 1.79 25.10
C LEU A 131 -6.68 0.44 24.66
N TRP A 132 -7.21 -0.15 23.56
CA TRP A 132 -6.65 -1.38 23.00
C TRP A 132 -5.19 -1.19 22.52
N GLN A 133 -4.88 -0.06 21.89
CA GLN A 133 -3.52 0.26 21.47
C GLN A 133 -2.56 0.35 22.69
N LEU A 134 -2.98 1.03 23.77
CA LEU A 134 -2.20 1.08 25.02
C LEU A 134 -2.00 -0.31 25.64
N ALA A 135 -3.01 -1.19 25.51
CA ALA A 135 -2.92 -2.59 25.96
C ALA A 135 -2.11 -3.49 25.00
N THR A 136 -1.69 -2.98 23.83
CA THR A 136 -1.00 -3.78 22.79
C THR A 136 0.26 -3.06 22.29
N PRO A 137 1.25 -2.79 23.16
CA PRO A 137 2.52 -2.18 22.76
C PRO A 137 3.45 -3.17 22.04
N ASN A 138 3.17 -4.47 22.12
CA ASN A 138 3.94 -5.57 21.53
C ASN A 138 3.08 -6.84 21.43
N GLU A 139 3.67 -7.95 20.95
CA GLU A 139 2.99 -9.24 20.76
C GLU A 139 2.88 -10.11 22.03
N ALA A 140 3.41 -9.67 23.17
CA ALA A 140 3.40 -10.46 24.40
C ALA A 140 1.95 -10.73 24.89
N LYS A 141 1.71 -11.91 25.41
CA LYS A 141 0.41 -12.34 25.97
C LYS A 141 0.38 -12.16 27.49
N GLY A 142 -0.80 -12.32 28.08
CA GLY A 142 -1.02 -12.22 29.51
C GLY A 142 -1.34 -10.80 30.02
N PRO A 143 -1.37 -10.60 31.33
CA PRO A 143 -1.64 -9.31 31.97
C PRO A 143 -0.64 -8.23 31.56
N ILE A 144 -1.08 -6.95 31.63
CA ILE A 144 -0.22 -5.81 31.29
C ILE A 144 -0.52 -4.63 32.23
N ALA A 145 0.51 -3.84 32.53
CA ALA A 145 0.39 -2.56 33.19
C ALA A 145 0.27 -1.46 32.11
N ILE A 146 -0.90 -0.84 31.99
CA ILE A 146 -1.17 0.27 31.10
C ILE A 146 -0.79 1.56 31.82
N PRO A 147 0.09 2.41 31.27
CA PRO A 147 0.47 3.67 31.90
C PRO A 147 -0.76 4.57 32.17
N ALA A 148 -0.79 5.19 33.36
CA ALA A 148 -1.83 6.17 33.68
C ALA A 148 -1.70 7.41 32.79
N ALA A 149 -2.82 7.86 32.22
CA ALA A 149 -2.86 8.99 31.30
C ALA A 149 -4.27 9.56 31.18
N ALA A 150 -4.37 10.87 30.91
CA ALA A 150 -5.58 11.55 30.47
C ALA A 150 -5.44 11.94 29.01
N ILE A 151 -6.40 11.52 28.18
CA ILE A 151 -6.41 11.73 26.73
C ILE A 151 -7.72 12.42 26.36
N GLU A 152 -7.61 13.50 25.61
CA GLU A 152 -8.72 14.19 24.95
C GLU A 152 -8.44 14.23 23.46
N ASP A 153 -9.35 13.69 22.63
CA ASP A 153 -9.07 13.45 21.23
C ASP A 153 -10.30 13.63 20.35
N ALA A 154 -10.05 14.09 19.12
CA ALA A 154 -11.06 14.29 18.09
C ALA A 154 -10.41 14.29 16.70
N PRO A 155 -11.14 13.92 15.62
CA PRO A 155 -10.60 13.94 14.29
C PRO A 155 -10.41 15.36 13.74
N ARG A 156 -9.35 15.54 12.94
CA ARG A 156 -9.09 16.76 12.18
C ARG A 156 -10.02 16.87 10.95
N PHE A 157 -10.31 15.76 10.29
CA PHE A 157 -11.14 15.69 9.08
C PHE A 157 -12.24 14.63 9.21
N ALA A 158 -13.38 14.90 8.57
CA ALA A 158 -14.52 14.00 8.53
C ALA A 158 -14.30 12.77 7.63
N TRP A 159 -13.56 12.92 6.52
CA TRP A 159 -13.21 11.85 5.60
C TRP A 159 -11.77 11.38 5.81
N ARG A 160 -11.61 10.13 6.21
CA ARG A 160 -10.31 9.46 6.39
C ARG A 160 -10.39 8.12 5.70
N GLY A 161 -10.04 8.14 4.38
CA GLY A 161 -10.38 7.07 3.45
C GLY A 161 -9.22 6.15 3.10
N LEU A 162 -9.57 4.89 2.81
CA LEU A 162 -8.72 3.95 2.09
C LEU A 162 -9.55 3.32 0.98
N MET A 163 -9.10 3.46 -0.27
CA MET A 163 -9.69 2.77 -1.41
C MET A 163 -8.97 1.43 -1.64
N VAL A 164 -9.74 0.39 -1.95
CA VAL A 164 -9.23 -0.91 -2.42
C VAL A 164 -9.91 -1.27 -3.74
N ASP A 165 -9.08 -1.54 -4.73
CA ASP A 165 -9.49 -2.00 -6.06
C ASP A 165 -9.68 -3.52 -6.05
N SER A 166 -10.93 -3.95 -6.10
CA SER A 166 -11.31 -5.36 -6.27
C SER A 166 -11.52 -5.74 -7.74
N ALA A 167 -11.59 -4.76 -8.63
CA ALA A 167 -11.85 -4.99 -10.05
C ALA A 167 -10.63 -5.59 -10.76
N ARG A 168 -9.42 -5.04 -10.55
CA ARG A 168 -8.19 -5.56 -11.17
C ARG A 168 -7.79 -6.89 -10.54
N HIS A 169 -7.73 -6.99 -9.21
CA HIS A 169 -7.57 -8.27 -8.52
C HIS A 169 -8.57 -8.41 -7.38
N TYR A 170 -9.30 -9.54 -7.39
CA TYR A 170 -10.31 -9.88 -6.40
C TYR A 170 -9.69 -10.20 -5.03
N GLN A 171 -10.23 -9.64 -3.95
CA GLN A 171 -9.84 -9.95 -2.57
C GLN A 171 -10.91 -10.80 -1.87
N SER A 172 -10.45 -11.70 -0.99
CA SER A 172 -11.36 -12.48 -0.16
C SER A 172 -12.09 -11.59 0.88
N ILE A 173 -13.31 -11.97 1.24
CA ILE A 173 -14.07 -11.30 2.32
C ILE A 173 -13.28 -11.31 3.64
N ALA A 174 -12.51 -12.36 3.91
CA ALA A 174 -11.67 -12.43 5.11
C ALA A 174 -10.59 -11.33 5.11
N THR A 175 -9.94 -11.11 3.98
CA THR A 175 -8.94 -10.04 3.80
C THR A 175 -9.56 -8.65 3.91
N LEU A 176 -10.72 -8.43 3.29
CA LEU A 176 -11.44 -7.17 3.42
C LEU A 176 -11.83 -6.90 4.89
N LYS A 177 -12.30 -7.89 5.64
CA LYS A 177 -12.60 -7.77 7.07
C LYS A 177 -11.36 -7.46 7.91
N ALA A 178 -10.22 -8.10 7.63
CA ALA A 178 -8.95 -7.79 8.32
C ALA A 178 -8.47 -6.36 8.01
N THR A 179 -8.63 -5.91 6.77
CA THR A 179 -8.33 -4.53 6.35
C THR A 179 -9.22 -3.53 7.08
N LEU A 180 -10.54 -3.80 7.19
CA LEU A 180 -11.47 -2.98 7.97
C LEU A 180 -11.13 -2.96 9.47
N ASP A 181 -10.66 -4.09 10.04
CA ASP A 181 -10.16 -4.12 11.42
C ASP A 181 -8.97 -3.18 11.62
N ALA A 182 -8.01 -3.20 10.68
CA ALA A 182 -6.85 -2.30 10.73
C ALA A 182 -7.24 -0.84 10.52
N MET A 183 -8.13 -0.54 9.58
CA MET A 183 -8.68 0.81 9.39
C MET A 183 -9.33 1.34 10.67
N ALA A 184 -10.19 0.55 11.28
CA ALA A 184 -10.90 0.90 12.52
C ALA A 184 -9.93 1.15 13.69
N ALA A 185 -8.93 0.28 13.86
CA ALA A 185 -7.92 0.41 14.90
C ALA A 185 -7.10 1.70 14.79
N HIS A 186 -6.98 2.24 13.57
CA HIS A 186 -6.27 3.49 13.26
C HIS A 186 -7.21 4.67 12.93
N LYS A 187 -8.50 4.53 13.23
CA LYS A 187 -9.52 5.60 13.12
C LYS A 187 -9.77 6.10 11.68
N LEU A 188 -9.46 5.27 10.66
CA LEU A 188 -9.98 5.46 9.31
C LEU A 188 -11.45 5.10 9.29
N ASN A 189 -12.29 5.91 8.62
CA ASN A 189 -13.75 5.76 8.70
C ASN A 189 -14.45 5.60 7.33
N ILE A 190 -13.72 5.69 6.22
CA ILE A 190 -14.26 5.50 4.88
C ILE A 190 -13.49 4.38 4.18
N PHE A 191 -14.20 3.33 3.78
CA PHE A 191 -13.69 2.30 2.88
C PHE A 191 -14.28 2.56 1.50
N HIS A 192 -13.48 3.13 0.59
CA HIS A 192 -13.89 3.32 -0.79
C HIS A 192 -13.64 2.00 -1.53
N TRP A 193 -14.70 1.38 -2.03
CA TRP A 193 -14.63 0.07 -2.66
C TRP A 193 -14.80 0.16 -4.16
N HIS A 194 -13.69 0.05 -4.90
CA HIS A 194 -13.65 0.07 -6.35
C HIS A 194 -14.03 -1.32 -6.87
N LEU A 195 -15.31 -1.46 -7.25
CA LEU A 195 -15.96 -2.75 -7.52
C LEU A 195 -15.99 -3.13 -9.00
N VAL A 196 -15.84 -2.17 -9.90
CA VAL A 196 -15.99 -2.37 -11.33
C VAL A 196 -14.94 -1.60 -12.11
N ASP A 197 -14.38 -2.22 -13.15
CA ASP A 197 -13.42 -1.63 -14.06
C ASP A 197 -13.34 -2.47 -15.35
N ASP A 198 -12.48 -2.11 -16.31
CA ASP A 198 -12.28 -2.83 -17.57
C ASP A 198 -11.96 -4.32 -17.38
N GLN A 199 -11.25 -4.65 -16.30
CA GLN A 199 -10.78 -6.01 -16.03
C GLN A 199 -11.77 -6.87 -15.24
N GLY A 200 -12.85 -6.30 -14.73
CA GLY A 200 -13.83 -7.10 -14.03
C GLY A 200 -14.94 -6.34 -13.31
N TRP A 201 -16.11 -6.95 -13.31
CA TRP A 201 -17.29 -6.52 -12.55
C TRP A 201 -17.43 -7.41 -11.31
N ARG A 202 -17.36 -6.85 -10.09
CA ARG A 202 -17.28 -7.63 -8.86
C ARG A 202 -18.54 -7.67 -8.01
N LEU A 203 -19.59 -6.96 -8.38
CA LEU A 203 -20.83 -6.87 -7.60
C LEU A 203 -21.98 -7.65 -8.27
N GLU A 204 -22.64 -8.53 -7.52
CA GLU A 204 -23.86 -9.17 -8.00
C GLU A 204 -24.99 -8.14 -8.19
N ILE A 205 -25.50 -8.04 -9.41
CA ILE A 205 -26.71 -7.28 -9.77
C ILE A 205 -27.76 -8.29 -10.26
N LYS A 206 -28.81 -8.47 -9.48
CA LYS A 206 -29.81 -9.53 -9.73
C LYS A 206 -30.52 -9.37 -11.06
N LYS A 207 -30.81 -8.12 -11.42
CA LYS A 207 -31.45 -7.79 -12.69
C LYS A 207 -30.55 -8.07 -13.92
N TYR A 208 -29.23 -8.03 -13.74
CA TYR A 208 -28.26 -8.18 -14.82
C TYR A 208 -27.23 -9.28 -14.51
N PRO A 209 -27.62 -10.58 -14.50
CA PRO A 209 -26.76 -11.68 -14.04
C PRO A 209 -25.51 -11.90 -14.89
N ARG A 210 -25.51 -11.51 -16.17
CA ARG A 210 -24.31 -11.63 -17.01
C ARG A 210 -23.16 -10.75 -16.55
N LEU A 211 -23.39 -9.71 -15.76
CA LEU A 211 -22.31 -8.89 -15.16
C LEU A 211 -21.37 -9.75 -14.33
N THR A 212 -21.91 -10.75 -13.57
CA THR A 212 -21.09 -11.67 -12.77
C THR A 212 -20.83 -12.99 -13.45
N GLN A 213 -21.69 -13.44 -14.36
CA GLN A 213 -21.46 -14.68 -15.12
C GLN A 213 -20.38 -14.53 -16.20
N VAL A 214 -20.28 -13.35 -16.82
CA VAL A 214 -19.36 -13.01 -17.90
C VAL A 214 -18.37 -11.92 -17.45
N GLY A 215 -18.85 -10.73 -17.07
CA GLY A 215 -18.03 -9.55 -16.77
C GLY A 215 -17.11 -9.71 -15.55
N ALA A 216 -17.37 -10.68 -14.65
CA ALA A 216 -16.49 -10.96 -13.51
C ALA A 216 -15.26 -11.83 -13.84
N TRP A 217 -15.12 -12.27 -15.08
CA TRP A 217 -14.13 -13.27 -15.47
C TRP A 217 -13.35 -12.83 -16.69
N ARG A 218 -12.04 -13.06 -16.63
CA ARG A 218 -11.12 -12.78 -17.72
C ARG A 218 -10.09 -13.87 -17.89
N THR A 219 -9.35 -13.84 -19.00
CA THR A 219 -8.15 -14.63 -19.22
C THR A 219 -6.95 -13.71 -19.13
N ASP A 220 -6.09 -13.88 -18.12
CA ASP A 220 -4.87 -13.11 -18.02
C ASP A 220 -3.84 -13.63 -19.03
N PRO A 221 -3.19 -12.74 -19.83
CA PRO A 221 -2.14 -13.13 -20.75
C PRO A 221 -0.95 -13.72 -19.97
N GLY A 222 -0.26 -14.70 -20.53
CA GLY A 222 0.87 -15.38 -19.91
C GLY A 222 0.48 -16.26 -18.75
N ALA A 223 0.05 -15.70 -17.63
CA ALA A 223 -0.51 -16.44 -16.50
C ALA A 223 -1.70 -17.32 -16.89
N ALA A 224 -2.41 -16.95 -17.94
CA ALA A 224 -3.51 -17.75 -18.51
C ALA A 224 -3.10 -19.17 -18.89
N ARG A 225 -1.84 -19.43 -19.17
CA ARG A 225 -1.34 -20.78 -19.43
C ARG A 225 -1.42 -21.67 -18.18
N ALA A 226 -1.26 -21.07 -16.99
CA ALA A 226 -1.39 -21.75 -15.71
C ALA A 226 -2.78 -21.56 -15.08
N TYR A 227 -3.42 -20.43 -15.37
CA TYR A 227 -4.71 -20.00 -14.81
C TYR A 227 -5.61 -19.47 -15.95
N PRO A 228 -6.26 -20.35 -16.72
CA PRO A 228 -6.97 -19.97 -17.95
C PRO A 228 -8.19 -19.08 -17.68
N ARG A 229 -8.66 -19.00 -16.44
CA ARG A 229 -9.78 -18.14 -16.04
C ARG A 229 -9.54 -17.54 -14.68
N TYR A 230 -9.39 -16.21 -14.62
CA TYR A 230 -9.25 -15.44 -13.40
C TYR A 230 -10.51 -14.61 -13.16
N GLY A 231 -10.93 -14.48 -11.91
CA GLY A 231 -12.03 -13.60 -11.51
C GLY A 231 -12.68 -14.02 -10.20
N GLY A 232 -13.85 -13.45 -9.98
CA GLY A 232 -14.66 -13.61 -8.79
C GLY A 232 -15.63 -12.46 -8.65
N PHE A 233 -16.61 -12.58 -7.78
CA PHE A 233 -17.55 -11.51 -7.46
C PHE A 233 -18.07 -11.68 -6.03
N TYR A 234 -18.67 -10.64 -5.51
CA TYR A 234 -19.33 -10.63 -4.21
C TYR A 234 -20.83 -10.74 -4.41
N THR A 235 -21.44 -11.70 -3.74
CA THR A 235 -22.91 -11.81 -3.69
C THR A 235 -23.48 -10.67 -2.86
N GLN A 236 -24.74 -10.30 -3.10
CA GLN A 236 -25.39 -9.25 -2.31
C GLN A 236 -25.42 -9.57 -0.81
N ASP A 237 -25.50 -10.86 -0.43
CA ASP A 237 -25.48 -11.26 0.97
C ASP A 237 -24.09 -11.07 1.59
N GLN A 238 -23.00 -11.36 0.85
CA GLN A 238 -21.64 -11.06 1.27
C GLN A 238 -21.41 -9.55 1.43
N VAL A 239 -21.98 -8.75 0.53
CA VAL A 239 -21.92 -7.28 0.61
C VAL A 239 -22.67 -6.78 1.85
N ARG A 240 -23.90 -7.24 2.10
CA ARG A 240 -24.66 -6.86 3.30
C ARG A 240 -23.92 -7.21 4.60
N ASP A 241 -23.31 -8.40 4.66
CA ASP A 241 -22.50 -8.80 5.81
C ASP A 241 -21.27 -7.90 5.99
N LEU A 242 -20.57 -7.56 4.89
CA LEU A 242 -19.41 -6.67 4.94
C LEU A 242 -19.79 -5.23 5.34
N VAL A 243 -20.92 -4.71 4.81
CA VAL A 243 -21.44 -3.39 5.18
C VAL A 243 -21.81 -3.34 6.68
N ALA A 244 -22.49 -4.36 7.19
CA ALA A 244 -22.80 -4.46 8.62
C ALA A 244 -21.53 -4.58 9.49
N TYR A 245 -20.54 -5.34 9.01
CA TYR A 245 -19.24 -5.49 9.67
C TYR A 245 -18.46 -4.17 9.74
N ALA A 246 -18.46 -3.39 8.66
CA ALA A 246 -17.84 -2.06 8.58
C ALA A 246 -18.57 -1.06 9.50
N ALA A 247 -19.91 -1.00 9.43
CA ALA A 247 -20.74 -0.10 10.26
C ALA A 247 -20.53 -0.34 11.76
N ALA A 248 -20.38 -1.61 12.16
CA ALA A 248 -20.02 -1.96 13.54
C ALA A 248 -18.66 -1.38 13.98
N ARG A 249 -17.79 -0.97 13.05
CA ARG A 249 -16.46 -0.36 13.24
C ARG A 249 -16.39 1.13 12.94
N ASN A 250 -17.55 1.78 12.82
CA ASN A 250 -17.67 3.18 12.38
C ASN A 250 -17.03 3.46 11.02
N ILE A 251 -17.06 2.49 10.13
CA ILE A 251 -16.60 2.62 8.75
C ILE A 251 -17.79 2.61 7.82
N THR A 252 -17.89 3.62 6.98
CA THR A 252 -18.84 3.69 5.87
C THR A 252 -18.17 3.12 4.61
N ILE A 253 -18.84 2.19 3.94
CA ILE A 253 -18.38 1.72 2.62
C ILE A 253 -19.00 2.63 1.55
N VAL A 254 -18.15 3.28 0.77
CA VAL A 254 -18.52 4.06 -0.42
C VAL A 254 -18.25 3.18 -1.63
N PRO A 255 -19.28 2.66 -2.32
CA PRO A 255 -19.10 1.86 -3.51
C PRO A 255 -18.76 2.74 -4.71
N GLU A 256 -17.94 2.22 -5.63
CA GLU A 256 -17.68 2.84 -6.92
C GLU A 256 -18.21 1.98 -8.08
N ILE A 257 -18.96 2.63 -8.95
CA ILE A 257 -19.48 2.08 -10.21
C ILE A 257 -19.03 3.02 -11.32
N GLU A 258 -18.04 2.61 -12.06
CA GLU A 258 -17.38 3.41 -13.11
C GLU A 258 -18.29 3.81 -14.25
N THR A 259 -18.22 5.10 -14.63
CA THR A 259 -18.89 5.70 -15.80
C THR A 259 -18.18 6.97 -16.27
N PRO A 260 -18.20 7.35 -17.56
CA PRO A 260 -18.59 6.52 -18.70
C PRO A 260 -17.46 5.61 -19.20
N GLY A 261 -16.22 5.80 -18.70
CA GLY A 261 -15.03 5.01 -18.97
C GLY A 261 -14.94 3.78 -18.09
N HIS A 262 -13.82 3.06 -18.18
CA HIS A 262 -13.55 1.82 -17.42
C HIS A 262 -14.70 0.82 -17.47
N ALA A 263 -15.31 0.69 -18.66
CA ALA A 263 -16.58 0.01 -18.87
C ALA A 263 -16.48 -1.26 -19.73
N LEU A 264 -15.26 -1.77 -20.02
CA LEU A 264 -15.12 -2.93 -20.90
C LEU A 264 -15.81 -4.17 -20.33
N ALA A 265 -15.66 -4.45 -19.03
CA ALA A 265 -16.29 -5.65 -18.44
C ALA A 265 -17.82 -5.68 -18.55
N PRO A 266 -18.56 -4.61 -18.18
CA PRO A 266 -20.02 -4.57 -18.41
C PRO A 266 -20.39 -4.57 -19.89
N ILE A 267 -19.60 -3.95 -20.77
CA ILE A 267 -19.85 -3.95 -22.22
C ILE A 267 -19.61 -5.35 -22.83
N VAL A 268 -18.62 -6.11 -22.34
CA VAL A 268 -18.43 -7.54 -22.72
C VAL A 268 -19.64 -8.38 -22.27
N ALA A 269 -20.18 -8.09 -21.10
CA ALA A 269 -21.37 -8.78 -20.61
C ALA A 269 -22.64 -8.41 -21.41
N TYR A 270 -22.80 -7.13 -21.80
CA TYR A 270 -23.93 -6.54 -22.50
C TYR A 270 -23.43 -5.60 -23.60
N PRO A 271 -23.11 -6.14 -24.80
CA PRO A 271 -22.49 -5.34 -25.87
C PRO A 271 -23.27 -4.12 -26.33
N GLU A 272 -24.59 -4.16 -26.16
CA GLU A 272 -25.49 -3.05 -26.49
C GLU A 272 -25.27 -1.78 -25.64
N LEU A 273 -24.56 -1.89 -24.53
CA LEU A 273 -24.23 -0.73 -23.67
C LEU A 273 -23.04 0.08 -24.20
N GLY A 274 -22.20 -0.51 -25.06
CA GLY A 274 -20.97 0.10 -25.55
C GLY A 274 -21.19 1.08 -26.71
N SER A 275 -20.29 2.04 -26.85
CA SER A 275 -20.17 2.93 -27.99
C SER A 275 -19.56 2.25 -29.22
N ALA A 276 -18.83 1.14 -28.99
CA ALA A 276 -18.25 0.27 -30.03
C ALA A 276 -18.28 -1.19 -29.55
N PRO A 277 -18.18 -2.16 -30.49
CA PRO A 277 -18.08 -3.59 -30.13
C PRO A 277 -16.93 -3.86 -29.17
N PRO A 278 -17.14 -4.68 -28.11
CA PRO A 278 -16.10 -4.99 -27.14
C PRO A 278 -15.07 -6.00 -27.68
N ASP A 279 -13.85 -5.92 -27.19
CA ASP A 279 -12.83 -6.96 -27.32
C ASP A 279 -12.56 -7.59 -25.97
N ALA A 280 -13.20 -8.73 -25.70
CA ALA A 280 -13.04 -9.47 -24.44
C ALA A 280 -11.61 -9.93 -24.18
N SER A 281 -10.76 -10.07 -25.23
CA SER A 281 -9.34 -10.46 -25.05
C SER A 281 -8.54 -9.39 -24.34
N LYS A 282 -9.03 -8.15 -24.31
CA LYS A 282 -8.38 -7.01 -23.66
C LYS A 282 -8.65 -6.91 -22.16
N MET A 283 -9.63 -7.62 -21.63
CA MET A 283 -9.90 -7.61 -20.18
C MET A 283 -8.70 -8.06 -19.32
N GLY A 284 -7.71 -8.73 -19.88
CA GLY A 284 -6.47 -9.11 -19.21
C GLY A 284 -5.32 -8.09 -19.34
N ASP A 285 -5.53 -6.99 -20.04
CA ASP A 285 -4.53 -5.94 -20.22
C ASP A 285 -4.64 -4.88 -19.10
N TRP A 286 -3.60 -4.06 -18.94
CA TRP A 286 -3.52 -2.93 -18.00
C TRP A 286 -3.44 -1.60 -18.73
N GLY A 287 -3.93 -0.51 -18.11
CA GLY A 287 -3.87 0.85 -18.65
C GLY A 287 -5.25 1.43 -18.94
N VAL A 288 -5.34 2.40 -19.84
CA VAL A 288 -6.55 3.14 -20.16
C VAL A 288 -7.17 2.59 -21.45
N PHE A 289 -8.46 2.26 -21.40
CA PHE A 289 -9.18 1.57 -22.46
C PHE A 289 -10.13 2.51 -23.21
N PRO A 290 -10.34 2.31 -24.51
CA PRO A 290 -11.20 3.19 -25.31
C PRO A 290 -12.71 2.89 -25.19
N TRP A 291 -13.12 1.81 -24.52
CA TRP A 291 -14.53 1.40 -24.44
C TRP A 291 -15.30 2.22 -23.44
N LEU A 292 -16.19 3.05 -23.98
CA LEU A 292 -17.10 3.89 -23.20
C LEU A 292 -18.54 3.37 -23.33
N TYR A 293 -19.33 3.58 -22.27
CA TYR A 293 -20.79 3.49 -22.42
C TYR A 293 -21.29 4.40 -23.52
N ASN A 294 -22.31 3.95 -24.28
CA ASN A 294 -23.02 4.78 -25.19
C ASN A 294 -24.01 5.69 -24.42
N THR A 295 -24.66 6.59 -25.16
CA THR A 295 -25.55 7.58 -24.56
C THR A 295 -27.04 7.29 -24.80
N ASP A 296 -27.39 6.02 -25.03
CA ASP A 296 -28.77 5.60 -25.30
C ASP A 296 -29.62 5.56 -24.03
N ASP A 297 -30.92 5.74 -24.16
CA ASP A 297 -31.82 5.66 -23.01
C ASP A 297 -31.84 4.29 -22.36
N ALA A 298 -31.62 3.22 -23.14
CA ALA A 298 -31.46 1.86 -22.60
C ALA A 298 -30.22 1.73 -21.70
N THR A 299 -29.11 2.39 -22.04
CA THR A 299 -27.90 2.41 -21.20
C THR A 299 -28.15 3.16 -19.90
N PHE A 300 -28.88 4.29 -19.95
CA PHE A 300 -29.26 4.98 -18.71
C PHE A 300 -30.25 4.17 -17.87
N ALA A 301 -31.19 3.46 -18.50
CA ALA A 301 -32.08 2.54 -17.77
C ALA A 301 -31.30 1.42 -17.07
N PHE A 302 -30.27 0.85 -17.73
CA PHE A 302 -29.37 -0.11 -17.14
C PHE A 302 -28.63 0.50 -15.93
N LEU A 303 -28.03 1.68 -16.09
CA LEU A 303 -27.31 2.36 -15.00
C LEU A 303 -28.26 2.74 -13.85
N ASP A 304 -29.47 3.20 -14.15
CA ASP A 304 -30.49 3.50 -13.15
C ASP A 304 -30.84 2.24 -12.33
N ASP A 305 -31.02 1.09 -12.97
CA ASP A 305 -31.30 -0.19 -12.31
C ASP A 305 -30.12 -0.65 -11.44
N VAL A 306 -28.88 -0.62 -11.97
CA VAL A 306 -27.67 -0.96 -11.25
C VAL A 306 -27.51 -0.09 -10.00
N LEU A 307 -27.61 1.22 -10.16
CA LEU A 307 -27.45 2.17 -9.06
C LEU A 307 -28.56 2.02 -8.00
N ASN A 308 -29.78 1.64 -8.40
CA ASN A 308 -30.83 1.35 -7.43
C ASN A 308 -30.47 0.13 -6.57
N GLU A 309 -30.01 -0.98 -7.15
CA GLU A 309 -29.55 -2.14 -6.37
C GLU A 309 -28.33 -1.79 -5.49
N VAL A 310 -27.40 -0.98 -5.98
CA VAL A 310 -26.26 -0.47 -5.20
C VAL A 310 -26.73 0.35 -3.99
N MET A 311 -27.66 1.28 -4.17
CA MET A 311 -28.21 2.10 -3.09
C MET A 311 -29.00 1.31 -2.06
N ASP A 312 -29.57 0.16 -2.43
CA ASP A 312 -30.22 -0.77 -1.51
C ASP A 312 -29.23 -1.57 -0.65
N LEU A 313 -28.01 -1.79 -1.19
CA LEU A 313 -26.95 -2.53 -0.49
C LEU A 313 -26.10 -1.64 0.40
N PHE A 314 -25.82 -0.40 -0.04
CA PHE A 314 -24.91 0.52 0.61
C PHE A 314 -25.65 1.72 1.20
N PRO A 315 -25.63 1.88 2.55
CA PRO A 315 -26.30 3.01 3.21
C PRO A 315 -25.55 4.33 3.11
N SER A 316 -24.39 4.34 2.44
CA SER A 316 -23.55 5.53 2.26
C SER A 316 -24.33 6.70 1.64
N THR A 317 -24.11 7.90 2.14
CA THR A 317 -24.59 9.12 1.49
C THR A 317 -23.93 9.32 0.13
N PHE A 318 -22.69 8.88 -0.04
CA PHE A 318 -21.92 9.03 -1.27
C PHE A 318 -21.92 7.74 -2.08
N ILE A 319 -22.12 7.89 -3.40
CA ILE A 319 -21.88 6.85 -4.39
C ILE A 319 -20.85 7.40 -5.38
N HIS A 320 -19.75 6.70 -5.53
CA HIS A 320 -18.70 7.09 -6.46
C HIS A 320 -19.05 6.57 -7.87
N VAL A 321 -18.94 7.42 -8.86
CA VAL A 321 -19.35 7.11 -10.24
C VAL A 321 -18.17 7.10 -11.21
N GLY A 322 -16.94 7.17 -10.70
CA GLY A 322 -15.72 7.26 -11.50
C GLY A 322 -15.58 8.61 -12.18
N GLY A 323 -15.59 8.61 -13.49
CA GLY A 323 -15.52 9.82 -14.33
C GLY A 323 -14.15 10.09 -14.91
N ASP A 324 -13.14 9.30 -14.57
CA ASP A 324 -11.77 9.45 -15.00
C ASP A 324 -11.48 8.81 -16.36
N GLU A 325 -10.39 9.21 -16.94
CA GLU A 325 -9.66 8.61 -18.08
C GLU A 325 -10.54 8.20 -19.29
N ALA A 326 -11.73 8.77 -19.46
CA ALA A 326 -12.63 8.45 -20.55
C ALA A 326 -12.05 8.89 -21.91
N ILE A 327 -11.56 7.95 -22.72
CA ILE A 327 -11.04 8.19 -24.07
C ILE A 327 -12.21 8.43 -25.05
N LYS A 328 -12.34 9.64 -25.60
CA LYS A 328 -13.49 10.07 -26.38
C LYS A 328 -13.49 9.65 -27.85
N ASP A 329 -12.49 8.87 -28.30
CA ASP A 329 -12.35 8.55 -29.73
C ASP A 329 -13.54 7.78 -30.30
N GLN A 330 -14.12 6.85 -29.52
CA GLN A 330 -15.33 6.13 -29.94
C GLN A 330 -16.55 7.05 -30.01
N TRP A 331 -16.67 8.02 -29.11
CA TRP A 331 -17.72 9.02 -29.14
C TRP A 331 -17.57 9.98 -30.36
N LYS A 332 -16.34 10.41 -30.64
CA LYS A 332 -16.03 11.25 -31.82
C LYS A 332 -16.33 10.52 -33.12
N ALA A 333 -16.03 9.24 -33.20
CA ALA A 333 -16.25 8.43 -34.40
C ALA A 333 -17.72 8.00 -34.60
N SER A 334 -18.59 8.14 -33.60
CA SER A 334 -20.00 7.71 -33.67
C SER A 334 -20.92 8.79 -34.23
N PRO A 335 -21.49 8.65 -35.47
CA PRO A 335 -22.44 9.64 -36.01
C PRO A 335 -23.67 9.85 -35.11
N LYS A 336 -24.11 8.79 -34.41
CA LYS A 336 -25.25 8.85 -33.48
C LYS A 336 -24.93 9.73 -32.27
N ILE A 337 -23.75 9.60 -31.70
CA ILE A 337 -23.32 10.41 -30.55
C ILE A 337 -23.08 11.85 -30.97
N GLN A 338 -22.47 12.08 -32.14
CA GLN A 338 -22.29 13.42 -32.68
C GLN A 338 -23.65 14.14 -32.95
N ALA A 339 -24.66 13.42 -33.47
CA ALA A 339 -26.00 13.94 -33.60
C ALA A 339 -26.64 14.30 -32.25
N LYS A 340 -26.37 13.49 -31.18
CA LYS A 340 -26.85 13.77 -29.83
C LYS A 340 -26.19 14.99 -29.21
N ILE A 341 -24.87 15.18 -29.38
CA ILE A 341 -24.14 16.37 -28.94
C ILE A 341 -24.81 17.62 -29.55
N LYS A 342 -25.05 17.57 -30.86
CA LYS A 342 -25.74 18.66 -31.58
C LYS A 342 -27.18 18.90 -31.09
N ALA A 343 -27.95 17.85 -30.89
CA ALA A 343 -29.34 17.94 -30.43
C ALA A 343 -29.45 18.49 -28.99
N LEU A 344 -28.47 18.21 -28.14
CA LEU A 344 -28.39 18.73 -26.77
C LEU A 344 -27.77 20.14 -26.71
N GLY A 345 -27.28 20.69 -27.82
CA GLY A 345 -26.60 21.98 -27.85
C GLY A 345 -25.25 21.98 -27.09
N LEU A 346 -24.63 20.82 -26.95
CA LEU A 346 -23.34 20.68 -26.26
C LEU A 346 -22.18 21.06 -27.19
N LYS A 347 -21.09 21.54 -26.59
CA LYS A 347 -19.93 22.02 -27.32
C LYS A 347 -19.11 20.87 -27.95
N ASP A 348 -18.88 19.82 -27.17
CA ASP A 348 -17.96 18.73 -27.50
C ASP A 348 -18.23 17.49 -26.63
N GLU A 349 -17.36 16.46 -26.73
CA GLU A 349 -17.45 15.21 -25.97
C GLU A 349 -17.15 15.40 -24.48
N HIS A 350 -16.40 16.43 -24.06
CA HIS A 350 -16.23 16.78 -22.67
C HIS A 350 -17.51 17.29 -22.04
N ALA A 351 -18.22 18.16 -22.74
CA ALA A 351 -19.55 18.61 -22.36
C ALA A 351 -20.55 17.44 -22.32
N LEU A 352 -20.43 16.48 -23.26
CA LEU A 352 -21.24 15.26 -23.26
C LEU A 352 -20.94 14.38 -22.03
N GLN A 353 -19.67 14.22 -21.61
CA GLN A 353 -19.30 13.50 -20.38
C GLN A 353 -19.92 14.18 -19.15
N SER A 354 -19.82 15.49 -19.04
CA SER A 354 -20.48 16.25 -17.98
C SER A 354 -22.00 16.00 -17.96
N TRP A 355 -22.65 16.08 -19.12
CA TRP A 355 -24.09 15.78 -19.26
C TRP A 355 -24.40 14.33 -18.82
N PHE A 356 -23.54 13.35 -19.18
CA PHE A 356 -23.69 11.96 -18.81
C PHE A 356 -23.63 11.80 -17.27
N ILE A 357 -22.59 12.35 -16.64
CA ILE A 357 -22.40 12.30 -15.18
C ILE A 357 -23.55 12.99 -14.45
N GLN A 358 -24.04 14.17 -14.95
CA GLN A 358 -25.19 14.84 -14.38
C GLN A 358 -26.46 14.00 -14.49
N ARG A 359 -26.64 13.24 -15.59
CA ARG A 359 -27.79 12.35 -15.80
C ARG A 359 -27.76 11.19 -14.80
N VAL A 360 -26.59 10.62 -14.58
CA VAL A 360 -26.36 9.59 -13.54
C VAL A 360 -26.62 10.17 -12.14
N GLY A 361 -26.10 11.37 -11.85
CA GLY A 361 -26.30 12.07 -10.58
C GLY A 361 -27.77 12.29 -10.21
N LYS A 362 -28.62 12.58 -11.18
CA LYS A 362 -30.06 12.73 -10.95
C LYS A 362 -30.72 11.46 -10.39
N THR A 363 -30.21 10.28 -10.74
CA THR A 363 -30.72 9.01 -10.18
C THR A 363 -30.34 8.88 -8.71
N LEU A 364 -29.12 9.27 -8.34
CA LEU A 364 -28.66 9.28 -6.95
C LEU A 364 -29.45 10.29 -6.12
N GLU A 365 -29.66 11.50 -6.62
CA GLU A 365 -30.41 12.57 -5.95
C GLU A 365 -31.85 12.17 -5.62
N LYS A 366 -32.56 11.48 -6.53
CA LYS A 366 -33.92 10.95 -6.28
C LYS A 366 -34.01 10.05 -5.05
N ARG A 367 -32.91 9.43 -4.67
CA ARG A 367 -32.77 8.55 -3.51
C ARG A 367 -32.05 9.24 -2.34
N GLY A 368 -31.83 10.57 -2.39
CA GLY A 368 -31.15 11.34 -1.35
C GLY A 368 -29.68 11.02 -1.23
N ARG A 369 -29.04 10.49 -2.29
CA ARG A 369 -27.60 10.22 -2.33
C ARG A 369 -26.86 11.35 -3.02
N ARG A 370 -25.55 11.48 -2.72
CA ARG A 370 -24.65 12.45 -3.33
C ARG A 370 -23.69 11.76 -4.27
N LEU A 371 -23.51 12.34 -5.45
CA LEU A 371 -22.49 11.92 -6.39
C LEU A 371 -21.12 12.34 -5.88
N ILE A 372 -20.15 11.43 -5.95
CA ILE A 372 -18.73 11.73 -5.88
C ILE A 372 -18.05 11.13 -7.11
N GLY A 373 -17.03 11.78 -7.66
CA GLY A 373 -16.25 11.28 -8.78
C GLY A 373 -14.84 11.85 -8.81
N TRP A 374 -13.99 11.25 -9.63
CA TRP A 374 -12.62 11.72 -9.84
C TRP A 374 -12.62 13.13 -10.44
N ASP A 375 -11.50 13.85 -10.36
CA ASP A 375 -11.47 15.29 -10.65
C ASP A 375 -11.69 15.65 -12.12
N GLU A 376 -11.77 14.69 -13.05
CA GLU A 376 -12.23 14.90 -14.42
C GLU A 376 -13.70 15.34 -14.52
N ILE A 377 -14.52 15.07 -13.50
CA ILE A 377 -15.90 15.57 -13.48
C ILE A 377 -16.00 17.11 -13.41
N LEU A 378 -14.88 17.80 -13.10
CA LEU A 378 -14.75 19.26 -13.22
C LEU A 378 -14.82 19.72 -14.68
N GLU A 379 -14.44 18.87 -15.63
CA GLU A 379 -14.39 19.18 -17.05
C GLU A 379 -15.81 19.25 -17.64
N GLY A 380 -16.17 20.35 -18.28
CA GLY A 380 -17.50 20.52 -18.87
C GLY A 380 -18.61 20.94 -17.89
N GLY A 381 -18.32 21.11 -16.60
CA GLY A 381 -19.22 21.61 -15.56
C GLY A 381 -19.72 20.54 -14.58
N LEU A 382 -19.68 20.88 -13.30
CA LEU A 382 -20.11 19.99 -12.20
C LEU A 382 -21.65 19.93 -12.06
N ALA A 383 -22.13 18.78 -11.60
CA ALA A 383 -23.48 18.70 -11.02
C ALA A 383 -23.53 19.52 -9.72
N PRO A 384 -24.65 20.19 -9.39
CA PRO A 384 -24.73 21.17 -8.30
C PRO A 384 -24.27 20.64 -6.92
N ASN A 385 -24.53 19.37 -6.61
CA ASN A 385 -24.20 18.73 -5.32
C ASN A 385 -23.05 17.72 -5.44
N ALA A 386 -22.29 17.72 -6.53
CA ALA A 386 -21.21 16.79 -6.75
C ALA A 386 -20.04 17.06 -5.77
N THR A 387 -19.45 15.99 -5.28
CA THR A 387 -18.20 16.01 -4.52
C THR A 387 -17.07 15.56 -5.43
N VAL A 388 -15.91 16.21 -5.35
CA VAL A 388 -14.76 15.94 -6.22
C VAL A 388 -13.70 15.16 -5.44
N MET A 389 -13.24 14.04 -5.99
CA MET A 389 -12.05 13.34 -5.48
C MET A 389 -10.84 13.69 -6.35
N SER A 390 -9.93 14.48 -5.79
CA SER A 390 -8.79 15.02 -6.56
C SER A 390 -7.61 14.05 -6.51
N TRP A 391 -7.27 13.44 -7.67
CA TRP A 391 -6.20 12.49 -7.81
C TRP A 391 -5.02 12.96 -8.69
N ARG A 392 -5.26 13.82 -9.67
CA ARG A 392 -4.22 14.39 -10.57
C ARG A 392 -3.37 15.48 -9.89
N GLY A 393 -3.19 15.40 -8.59
CA GLY A 393 -2.58 16.40 -7.72
C GLY A 393 -3.62 17.00 -6.78
N ILE A 394 -3.38 18.22 -6.30
CA ILE A 394 -4.30 18.94 -5.40
C ILE A 394 -5.09 20.05 -6.08
N ASP A 395 -4.80 20.37 -7.33
CA ASP A 395 -5.40 21.50 -8.05
C ASP A 395 -6.89 21.31 -8.28
N GLY A 396 -7.34 20.07 -8.53
CA GLY A 396 -8.76 19.71 -8.65
C GLY A 396 -9.50 20.01 -7.34
N ALA A 397 -8.93 19.66 -6.19
CA ALA A 397 -9.52 19.97 -4.89
C ALA A 397 -9.58 21.48 -4.62
N ILE A 398 -8.52 22.21 -4.97
CA ILE A 398 -8.49 23.67 -4.84
C ILE A 398 -9.57 24.32 -5.72
N ALA A 399 -9.73 23.86 -6.98
CA ALA A 399 -10.75 24.35 -7.89
C ALA A 399 -12.16 24.07 -7.38
N ALA A 400 -12.42 22.85 -6.92
CA ALA A 400 -13.72 22.44 -6.35
C ALA A 400 -14.08 23.28 -5.12
N ALA A 401 -13.15 23.40 -4.14
CA ALA A 401 -13.37 24.16 -2.92
C ALA A 401 -13.62 25.65 -3.19
N LYS A 402 -12.91 26.25 -4.16
CA LYS A 402 -13.15 27.65 -4.59
C LYS A 402 -14.50 27.84 -5.26
N ALA A 403 -15.01 26.80 -5.91
CA ALA A 403 -16.34 26.79 -6.53
C ALA A 403 -17.47 26.44 -5.54
N GLY A 404 -17.15 26.19 -4.25
CA GLY A 404 -18.14 25.85 -3.22
C GLY A 404 -18.57 24.38 -3.22
N HIS A 405 -17.78 23.49 -3.83
CA HIS A 405 -18.01 22.05 -3.83
C HIS A 405 -17.14 21.33 -2.82
N ASP A 406 -17.71 20.35 -2.14
CA ASP A 406 -16.94 19.48 -1.25
C ASP A 406 -15.94 18.64 -2.04
N THR A 407 -14.79 18.37 -1.42
CA THR A 407 -13.72 17.62 -2.08
C THR A 407 -12.92 16.75 -1.10
N VAL A 408 -12.34 15.69 -1.65
CA VAL A 408 -11.42 14.77 -0.95
C VAL A 408 -10.08 14.78 -1.68
N LEU A 409 -8.98 14.88 -0.92
CA LEU A 409 -7.62 14.82 -1.48
C LEU A 409 -7.12 13.38 -1.53
N SER A 410 -6.74 12.96 -2.74
CA SER A 410 -6.21 11.61 -2.99
C SER A 410 -5.08 11.64 -4.04
N PRO A 411 -4.09 12.57 -3.95
CA PRO A 411 -3.20 12.90 -5.05
C PRO A 411 -2.19 11.82 -5.38
N HIS A 412 -2.10 11.51 -6.69
CA HIS A 412 -0.97 10.77 -7.25
C HIS A 412 0.30 11.67 -7.28
N PRO A 413 1.51 11.13 -7.03
CA PRO A 413 1.78 9.75 -6.62
C PRO A 413 1.69 9.53 -5.11
N THR A 414 1.62 10.56 -4.28
CA THR A 414 1.89 10.53 -2.83
C THR A 414 0.93 9.62 -2.07
N LEU A 415 -0.34 9.57 -2.48
CA LEU A 415 -1.37 8.73 -1.83
C LEU A 415 -1.79 7.53 -2.68
N TYR A 416 -1.00 7.18 -3.72
CA TYR A 416 -1.17 5.99 -4.54
C TYR A 416 -0.26 4.88 -4.00
N LEU A 417 -0.85 4.00 -3.20
CA LEU A 417 -0.14 2.94 -2.47
C LEU A 417 0.18 1.71 -3.34
N ASP A 418 -0.04 1.78 -4.63
CA ASP A 418 0.44 0.85 -5.65
C ASP A 418 1.88 1.13 -6.09
N ASN A 419 2.46 2.29 -5.71
CA ASN A 419 3.88 2.57 -5.82
C ASN A 419 4.70 1.81 -4.76
N ARG A 420 5.95 1.47 -5.08
CA ARG A 420 6.87 0.78 -4.16
C ARG A 420 7.14 1.63 -2.91
N GLN A 421 7.38 1.00 -1.77
CA GLN A 421 7.65 1.69 -0.50
C GLN A 421 9.13 2.04 -0.31
N SER A 422 10.03 1.35 -1.02
CA SER A 422 11.46 1.59 -0.96
C SER A 422 12.14 1.26 -2.29
N ALA A 423 13.39 1.67 -2.44
CA ALA A 423 14.23 1.33 -3.59
C ALA A 423 14.88 -0.06 -3.46
N SER A 424 14.59 -0.83 -2.42
CA SER A 424 15.14 -2.18 -2.23
C SER A 424 14.82 -3.07 -3.44
N PRO A 425 15.80 -3.85 -3.91
CA PRO A 425 15.56 -4.84 -4.98
C PRO A 425 14.61 -5.97 -4.55
N GLU A 426 14.31 -6.08 -3.26
CA GLU A 426 13.37 -7.05 -2.69
C GLU A 426 11.98 -6.47 -2.42
N GLU A 427 11.78 -5.20 -2.77
CA GLU A 427 10.46 -4.59 -2.68
C GLU A 427 9.45 -5.37 -3.54
N PRO A 428 8.24 -5.63 -3.03
CA PRO A 428 7.18 -6.29 -3.80
C PRO A 428 6.88 -5.60 -5.15
N THR A 429 6.26 -6.33 -6.09
CA THR A 429 5.81 -5.77 -7.38
C THR A 429 4.90 -4.56 -7.17
N GLY A 430 5.03 -3.56 -8.03
CA GLY A 430 4.30 -2.32 -7.96
C GLY A 430 4.83 -1.33 -9.00
N ARG A 431 4.22 -0.15 -9.07
CA ARG A 431 4.69 0.94 -9.93
C ARG A 431 6.09 1.38 -9.52
N GLY A 432 6.87 1.87 -10.48
CA GLY A 432 8.30 2.09 -10.35
C GLY A 432 8.72 3.24 -9.44
N LYS A 433 7.83 4.20 -9.17
CA LYS A 433 8.13 5.27 -8.22
C LYS A 433 8.24 4.71 -6.80
N VAL A 434 9.02 5.38 -5.97
CA VAL A 434 9.06 5.11 -4.54
C VAL A 434 8.20 6.15 -3.83
N VAL A 435 7.20 5.67 -3.10
CA VAL A 435 6.38 6.45 -2.19
C VAL A 435 6.54 5.85 -0.82
N SER A 436 7.45 6.40 -0.05
CA SER A 436 7.82 5.88 1.27
C SER A 436 6.74 6.17 2.32
N LEU A 437 6.84 5.47 3.44
CA LEU A 437 6.03 5.77 4.63
C LEU A 437 6.17 7.23 5.07
N LYS A 438 7.39 7.78 4.93
CA LYS A 438 7.68 9.18 5.28
C LYS A 438 7.00 10.17 4.33
N ASP A 439 6.92 9.85 3.03
CA ASP A 439 6.25 10.71 2.05
C ASP A 439 4.74 10.81 2.34
N VAL A 440 4.09 9.69 2.67
CA VAL A 440 2.69 9.67 3.06
C VAL A 440 2.47 10.45 4.36
N HIS A 441 3.34 10.26 5.36
CA HIS A 441 3.27 10.99 6.63
C HIS A 441 3.51 12.50 6.45
N ALA A 442 4.33 12.92 5.49
CA ALA A 442 4.61 14.33 5.22
C ALA A 442 3.47 15.07 4.51
N PHE A 443 2.54 14.35 3.87
CA PHE A 443 1.44 14.97 3.15
C PHE A 443 0.47 15.69 4.09
N ASP A 444 0.24 16.99 3.87
CA ASP A 444 -0.77 17.76 4.61
C ASP A 444 -2.02 17.99 3.75
N PRO A 445 -3.19 17.45 4.15
CA PRO A 445 -4.44 17.61 3.41
C PRO A 445 -5.12 18.98 3.59
N ALA A 446 -4.39 20.01 3.99
CA ALA A 446 -4.88 21.38 4.13
C ALA A 446 -4.14 22.35 3.17
N PRO A 447 -4.58 22.49 1.89
CA PRO A 447 -3.92 23.37 0.94
C PRO A 447 -3.84 24.81 1.45
N ALA A 448 -2.61 25.37 1.43
CA ALA A 448 -2.37 26.74 1.90
C ALA A 448 -3.03 27.82 1.03
N GLN A 449 -3.36 27.48 -0.23
CA GLN A 449 -3.96 28.37 -1.23
C GLN A 449 -5.44 28.68 -0.99
N LEU A 450 -6.08 27.99 -0.02
CA LEU A 450 -7.49 28.16 0.32
C LEU A 450 -7.67 29.09 1.52
N THR A 451 -8.70 29.92 1.47
CA THR A 451 -9.18 30.68 2.64
C THR A 451 -9.79 29.72 3.66
N GLU A 452 -10.04 30.19 4.89
CA GLU A 452 -10.67 29.39 5.93
C GLU A 452 -12.06 28.89 5.51
N ASP A 453 -12.87 29.73 4.90
CA ASP A 453 -14.20 29.34 4.39
C ASP A 453 -14.10 28.27 3.28
N GLN A 454 -13.15 28.40 2.36
CA GLN A 454 -12.93 27.41 1.30
C GLN A 454 -12.41 26.07 1.87
N ARG A 455 -11.60 26.10 2.93
CA ARG A 455 -11.10 24.89 3.60
C ARG A 455 -12.21 24.03 4.20
N ARG A 456 -13.38 24.61 4.52
CA ARG A 456 -14.54 23.85 5.03
C ARG A 456 -15.07 22.83 4.02
N HIS A 457 -14.79 23.03 2.73
CA HIS A 457 -15.10 22.09 1.67
C HIS A 457 -14.11 20.93 1.56
N ILE A 458 -12.97 20.98 2.25
CA ILE A 458 -12.06 19.85 2.32
C ILE A 458 -12.62 18.83 3.33
N LEU A 459 -13.30 17.79 2.83
CA LEU A 459 -13.83 16.72 3.68
C LEU A 459 -12.71 15.92 4.35
N GLY A 460 -11.58 15.76 3.65
CA GLY A 460 -10.43 15.05 4.19
C GLY A 460 -9.53 14.42 3.12
N VAL A 461 -9.00 13.24 3.44
CA VAL A 461 -7.91 12.60 2.71
C VAL A 461 -8.20 11.11 2.50
N GLN A 462 -7.73 10.58 1.38
CA GLN A 462 -7.82 9.17 1.05
C GLN A 462 -6.54 8.67 0.37
N ALA A 463 -6.13 7.43 0.65
CA ALA A 463 -5.14 6.73 -0.13
C ALA A 463 -5.80 5.66 -1.00
N ASN A 464 -5.18 5.36 -2.15
CA ASN A 464 -5.68 4.42 -3.14
C ASN A 464 -4.74 3.23 -3.29
N VAL A 465 -5.32 2.02 -3.29
CA VAL A 465 -4.63 0.76 -3.52
C VAL A 465 -5.14 0.15 -4.81
N TRP A 466 -4.55 0.58 -5.93
CA TRP A 466 -4.80 0.01 -7.26
C TRP A 466 -4.07 -1.32 -7.38
N THR A 467 -4.76 -2.37 -7.84
CA THR A 467 -4.30 -3.75 -7.65
C THR A 467 -3.77 -4.44 -8.90
N GLU A 468 -3.47 -3.73 -10.00
CA GLU A 468 -2.97 -4.31 -11.25
C GLU A 468 -1.76 -5.25 -11.03
N HIS A 469 -0.89 -4.89 -10.08
CA HIS A 469 0.32 -5.65 -9.74
C HIS A 469 0.23 -6.39 -8.40
N MET A 470 -1.00 -6.62 -7.87
CA MET A 470 -1.26 -7.21 -6.55
C MET A 470 -2.10 -8.47 -6.65
N GLN A 471 -1.51 -9.55 -7.15
CA GLN A 471 -2.19 -10.81 -7.47
C GLN A 471 -2.65 -11.63 -6.24
N THR A 472 -2.32 -11.20 -5.03
CA THR A 472 -2.69 -11.91 -3.79
C THR A 472 -3.15 -10.94 -2.70
N ASP A 473 -4.03 -11.43 -1.82
CA ASP A 473 -4.50 -10.72 -0.63
C ASP A 473 -3.36 -10.17 0.23
N ALA A 474 -2.35 -11.00 0.49
CA ALA A 474 -1.17 -10.60 1.28
C ALA A 474 -0.37 -9.47 0.61
N ARG A 475 -0.29 -9.47 -0.74
CA ARG A 475 0.38 -8.40 -1.48
C ARG A 475 -0.38 -7.08 -1.37
N MET A 476 -1.70 -7.08 -1.54
CA MET A 476 -2.53 -5.91 -1.38
C MET A 476 -2.36 -5.29 0.01
N GLN A 477 -2.43 -6.12 1.06
CA GLN A 477 -2.21 -5.65 2.43
C GLN A 477 -0.79 -5.10 2.64
N ALA A 478 0.24 -5.77 2.13
CA ALA A 478 1.63 -5.30 2.24
C ALA A 478 1.86 -3.96 1.51
N MET A 479 1.14 -3.71 0.41
CA MET A 479 1.22 -2.42 -0.28
C MET A 479 0.49 -1.31 0.48
N ALA A 480 -0.64 -1.62 1.11
CA ALA A 480 -1.40 -0.66 1.92
C ALA A 480 -0.68 -0.32 3.24
N PHE A 481 -0.18 -1.33 3.97
CA PHE A 481 0.35 -1.17 5.32
C PHE A 481 1.89 -1.28 5.37
N PRO A 482 2.56 -0.42 6.20
CA PRO A 482 2.00 0.49 7.18
C PRO A 482 1.63 1.90 6.66
N ARG A 483 1.69 2.20 5.35
CA ARG A 483 1.45 3.57 4.82
C ARG A 483 0.04 4.10 5.13
N ALA A 484 -0.97 3.23 5.13
CA ALA A 484 -2.33 3.61 5.54
C ALA A 484 -2.40 4.08 7.01
N VAL A 485 -1.49 3.61 7.87
CA VAL A 485 -1.37 4.09 9.27
C VAL A 485 -0.84 5.52 9.31
N ALA A 486 0.13 5.86 8.47
CA ALA A 486 0.63 7.24 8.34
C ALA A 486 -0.45 8.19 7.81
N LEU A 487 -1.23 7.75 6.81
CA LEU A 487 -2.39 8.50 6.32
C LEU A 487 -3.42 8.74 7.43
N ALA A 488 -3.70 7.71 8.24
CA ALA A 488 -4.65 7.82 9.35
C ALA A 488 -4.26 8.94 10.32
N GLU A 489 -2.96 9.08 10.62
CA GLU A 489 -2.46 10.18 11.46
C GLU A 489 -2.68 11.55 10.79
N ARG A 490 -2.45 11.66 9.48
CA ARG A 490 -2.68 12.93 8.76
C ARG A 490 -4.15 13.33 8.70
N GLY A 491 -5.04 12.36 8.64
CA GLY A 491 -6.49 12.57 8.63
C GLY A 491 -7.10 12.81 10.01
N TRP A 492 -6.49 12.26 11.05
CA TRP A 492 -7.02 12.34 12.42
C TRP A 492 -6.36 13.41 13.28
N SER A 493 -5.00 13.38 13.38
CA SER A 493 -4.27 14.21 14.33
C SER A 493 -4.21 15.68 13.92
N PRO A 494 -4.12 16.64 14.87
CA PRO A 494 -3.85 18.05 14.57
C PRO A 494 -2.55 18.21 13.77
N ALA A 495 -2.52 19.20 12.87
CA ALA A 495 -1.35 19.44 12.02
C ALA A 495 -0.05 19.68 12.82
N ALA A 496 -0.14 20.36 13.94
CA ALA A 496 1.01 20.65 14.82
C ALA A 496 1.60 19.42 15.51
N GLY A 497 0.87 18.28 15.56
CA GLY A 497 1.31 17.04 16.18
C GLY A 497 1.96 16.04 15.21
N ALA A 498 2.08 16.38 13.93
CA ALA A 498 2.59 15.46 12.91
C ALA A 498 4.12 15.47 12.83
N ASP A 499 4.79 15.03 13.89
CA ASP A 499 6.24 14.85 13.93
C ASP A 499 6.64 13.46 13.43
N TRP A 500 7.53 13.43 12.43
CA TRP A 500 8.02 12.17 11.85
C TRP A 500 8.80 11.32 12.86
N ALA A 501 9.62 11.93 13.70
CA ALA A 501 10.44 11.18 14.65
C ALA A 501 9.56 10.51 15.71
N ASP A 502 8.53 11.23 16.20
CA ASP A 502 7.54 10.67 17.11
C ASP A 502 6.72 9.55 16.46
N PHE A 503 6.25 9.74 15.22
CA PHE A 503 5.56 8.69 14.46
C PHE A 503 6.45 7.46 14.28
N ALA A 504 7.69 7.64 13.83
CA ALA A 504 8.64 6.56 13.60
C ALA A 504 8.90 5.76 14.87
N ARG A 505 9.04 6.41 16.01
CA ARG A 505 9.23 5.77 17.32
C ARG A 505 8.10 4.81 17.70
N ARG A 506 6.87 5.06 17.23
CA ARG A 506 5.69 4.22 17.51
C ARG A 506 5.57 3.00 16.57
N LEU A 507 6.35 2.95 15.47
CA LEU A 507 6.26 1.89 14.46
C LEU A 507 6.42 0.45 14.98
N PRO A 508 7.33 0.12 15.93
CA PRO A 508 7.42 -1.25 16.45
C PRO A 508 6.10 -1.75 17.05
N ALA A 509 5.42 -0.87 17.80
CA ALA A 509 4.11 -1.20 18.37
C ALA A 509 3.04 -1.35 17.28
N GLU A 510 3.08 -0.50 16.23
CA GLU A 510 2.15 -0.58 15.12
C GLU A 510 2.33 -1.87 14.30
N MET A 511 3.55 -2.27 14.02
CA MET A 511 3.82 -3.53 13.32
C MET A 511 3.30 -4.74 14.12
N ALA A 512 3.44 -4.71 15.45
CA ALA A 512 2.88 -5.74 16.33
C ALA A 512 1.33 -5.74 16.29
N ARG A 513 0.68 -4.59 16.31
CA ARG A 513 -0.78 -4.44 16.22
C ARG A 513 -1.33 -4.95 14.89
N LEU A 514 -0.72 -4.57 13.77
CA LEU A 514 -1.10 -5.07 12.44
C LEU A 514 -1.02 -6.60 12.37
N LYS A 515 0.03 -7.19 12.93
CA LYS A 515 0.16 -8.65 13.01
C LYS A 515 -0.94 -9.29 13.88
N VAL A 516 -1.28 -8.71 15.03
CA VAL A 516 -2.40 -9.15 15.87
C VAL A 516 -3.73 -9.09 15.12
N LEU A 517 -3.92 -8.09 14.27
CA LEU A 517 -5.11 -7.92 13.43
C LEU A 517 -5.12 -8.89 12.22
N GLY A 518 -4.04 -9.64 11.99
CA GLY A 518 -3.93 -10.58 10.87
C GLY A 518 -3.65 -9.89 9.53
N VAL A 519 -3.06 -8.71 9.58
CA VAL A 519 -2.70 -7.92 8.40
C VAL A 519 -1.23 -8.13 8.06
N THR A 520 -0.95 -8.46 6.81
CA THR A 520 0.40 -8.53 6.28
C THR A 520 0.91 -7.11 6.00
N ALA A 521 1.85 -6.63 6.81
CA ALA A 521 2.50 -5.34 6.57
C ALA A 521 3.85 -5.51 5.87
N ASN A 522 4.23 -4.55 5.01
CA ASN A 522 5.55 -4.55 4.38
C ASN A 522 6.63 -4.20 5.40
N THR A 523 7.64 -5.06 5.52
CA THR A 523 8.78 -4.86 6.41
C THR A 523 10.06 -4.44 5.69
N VAL A 524 10.11 -4.57 4.36
CA VAL A 524 11.30 -4.29 3.54
C VAL A 524 11.90 -2.90 3.76
N PRO A 525 11.10 -1.82 3.90
CA PRO A 525 11.65 -0.48 4.16
C PRO A 525 12.43 -0.35 5.48
N PHE A 526 12.20 -1.25 6.42
CA PHE A 526 12.84 -1.27 7.74
C PHE A 526 14.02 -2.25 7.83
N GLU A 527 14.27 -3.04 6.79
CA GLU A 527 15.27 -4.09 6.83
C GLU A 527 16.65 -3.56 6.43
N PRO A 528 17.74 -4.11 6.97
CA PRO A 528 19.08 -3.77 6.53
C PRO A 528 19.27 -4.07 5.04
N GLN A 529 19.71 -3.09 4.27
CA GLN A 529 20.00 -3.20 2.84
C GLN A 529 21.50 -3.24 2.61
N PRO A 530 22.06 -4.24 1.89
CA PRO A 530 23.48 -4.36 1.65
C PRO A 530 23.91 -3.53 0.43
N ALA A 531 25.02 -2.82 0.55
CA ALA A 531 25.80 -2.33 -0.56
C ALA A 531 27.18 -2.99 -0.50
N LEU A 532 27.56 -3.65 -1.59
CA LEU A 532 28.78 -4.46 -1.65
C LEU A 532 29.78 -3.82 -2.61
N SER A 533 31.06 -3.78 -2.21
CA SER A 533 32.17 -3.32 -3.03
C SER A 533 33.43 -4.11 -2.71
N GLU A 534 34.47 -3.92 -3.53
CA GLU A 534 35.81 -4.44 -3.22
C GLU A 534 36.37 -3.73 -1.98
N GLY A 535 36.86 -4.50 -1.02
CA GLY A 535 37.53 -4.05 0.18
C GLY A 535 39.05 -4.23 0.10
N GLU A 536 39.76 -3.81 1.13
CA GLU A 536 41.21 -3.92 1.19
C GLU A 536 41.68 -5.38 1.30
N GLY A 537 42.80 -5.70 0.64
CA GLY A 537 43.44 -7.03 0.73
C GLY A 537 42.57 -8.18 0.18
N GLY A 538 41.77 -7.95 -0.85
CA GLY A 538 40.92 -8.97 -1.47
C GLY A 538 39.69 -9.35 -0.66
N LYS A 539 39.33 -8.55 0.34
CA LYS A 539 38.08 -8.68 1.11
C LYS A 539 36.89 -8.10 0.35
N THR A 540 35.71 -8.41 0.82
CA THR A 540 34.47 -7.74 0.37
C THR A 540 34.08 -6.72 1.42
N ARG A 541 33.86 -5.49 1.00
CA ARG A 541 33.32 -4.41 1.82
C ARG A 541 31.80 -4.45 1.79
N LEU A 542 31.19 -4.63 2.96
CA LEU A 542 29.73 -4.62 3.16
C LEU A 542 29.34 -3.33 3.89
N ALA A 543 28.62 -2.46 3.21
CA ALA A 543 27.92 -1.34 3.83
C ALA A 543 26.44 -1.70 4.03
N LEU A 544 25.88 -1.30 5.17
CA LEU A 544 24.48 -1.54 5.52
C LEU A 544 23.76 -0.19 5.70
N SER A 545 22.54 -0.11 5.21
CA SER A 545 21.65 1.05 5.40
C SER A 545 20.22 0.59 5.62
N THR A 546 19.34 1.52 6.01
CA THR A 546 17.89 1.28 6.05
C THR A 546 17.19 2.23 5.09
N GLY A 547 16.08 1.78 4.48
CA GLY A 547 15.36 2.58 3.49
C GLY A 547 14.77 3.89 4.04
N LEU A 548 14.46 3.94 5.35
CA LEU A 548 13.89 5.11 6.01
C LEU A 548 14.85 5.85 6.95
N GLY A 549 16.06 5.32 7.16
CA GLY A 549 17.06 5.94 8.06
C GLY A 549 16.64 5.96 9.53
N ILE A 550 15.77 5.04 9.97
CA ILE A 550 15.30 4.94 11.35
C ILE A 550 15.86 3.71 12.06
N GLY A 551 16.04 3.80 13.38
CA GLY A 551 16.55 2.74 14.22
C GLY A 551 18.05 2.49 14.06
N GLU A 552 18.55 1.53 14.81
CA GLU A 552 19.93 1.09 14.81
C GLU A 552 20.06 -0.29 14.17
N ILE A 553 21.02 -0.45 13.27
CA ILE A 553 21.36 -1.77 12.74
C ILE A 553 22.26 -2.47 13.76
N ARG A 554 21.82 -3.62 14.27
CA ARG A 554 22.63 -4.54 15.07
C ARG A 554 23.02 -5.74 14.21
N TYR A 555 24.23 -6.25 14.38
CA TYR A 555 24.72 -7.34 13.56
C TYR A 555 25.53 -8.38 14.33
N THR A 556 25.72 -9.56 13.72
CA THR A 556 26.58 -10.64 14.19
C THR A 556 27.42 -11.19 13.04
N LEU A 557 28.58 -11.75 13.35
CA LEU A 557 29.50 -12.38 12.39
C LEU A 557 29.68 -13.89 12.65
N ASP A 558 29.04 -14.40 13.68
CA ASP A 558 29.07 -15.81 14.10
C ASP A 558 27.87 -16.63 13.64
N GLY A 559 26.91 -15.98 12.94
CA GLY A 559 25.66 -16.58 12.51
C GLY A 559 24.56 -16.60 13.58
N GLY A 560 24.80 -16.05 14.77
CA GLY A 560 23.80 -15.83 15.82
C GLY A 560 22.74 -14.79 15.41
N THR A 561 21.53 -14.85 15.99
CA THR A 561 20.48 -13.85 15.74
C THR A 561 20.83 -12.53 16.43
N PRO A 562 20.87 -11.39 15.73
CA PRO A 562 21.11 -10.09 16.35
C PRO A 562 20.05 -9.75 17.42
N THR A 563 20.50 -9.24 18.53
CA THR A 563 19.71 -8.76 19.67
C THR A 563 20.01 -7.27 19.93
N PRO A 564 19.23 -6.56 20.76
CA PRO A 564 19.56 -5.19 21.15
C PRO A 564 20.96 -5.04 21.78
N ALA A 565 21.51 -6.12 22.38
CA ALA A 565 22.85 -6.15 22.96
C ALA A 565 23.96 -6.50 21.96
N SER A 566 23.62 -6.92 20.74
CA SER A 566 24.61 -7.21 19.69
C SER A 566 25.35 -5.93 19.26
N PRO A 567 26.56 -6.03 18.66
CA PRO A 567 27.30 -4.89 18.15
C PRO A 567 26.45 -3.96 17.29
N SER A 568 26.58 -2.65 17.52
CA SER A 568 25.97 -1.62 16.68
C SER A 568 26.77 -1.45 15.40
N TYR A 569 26.09 -1.31 14.26
CA TYR A 569 26.73 -1.04 12.98
C TYR A 569 27.13 0.44 12.88
N GLY A 570 28.44 0.70 12.93
CA GLY A 570 28.99 2.07 12.87
C GLY A 570 29.68 2.42 11.55
N GLY A 571 29.76 1.49 10.60
CA GLY A 571 30.41 1.71 9.31
C GLY A 571 30.69 0.41 8.54
N ALA A 572 31.19 0.55 7.30
CA ALA A 572 31.39 -0.57 6.40
C ALA A 572 32.35 -1.63 6.99
N LEU A 573 32.02 -2.90 6.78
CA LEU A 573 32.76 -4.07 7.26
C LEU A 573 33.56 -4.68 6.11
N ASP A 574 34.89 -4.81 6.28
CA ASP A 574 35.76 -5.54 5.34
C ASP A 574 35.84 -7.02 5.75
N LEU A 575 35.18 -7.88 4.99
CA LEU A 575 34.89 -9.28 5.32
C LEU A 575 35.60 -10.26 4.38
N GLN A 576 36.10 -11.35 4.95
CA GLN A 576 36.66 -12.46 4.18
C GLN A 576 35.56 -13.27 3.47
N THR A 577 35.93 -13.90 2.35
CA THR A 577 35.09 -14.91 1.70
C THR A 577 34.70 -16.01 2.72
N GLY A 578 33.42 -16.37 2.74
CA GLY A 578 32.86 -17.33 3.67
C GLY A 578 32.30 -16.72 4.96
N ALA A 579 32.56 -15.45 5.27
CA ALA A 579 31.99 -14.78 6.42
C ALA A 579 30.46 -14.77 6.34
N LYS A 580 29.80 -15.06 7.47
CA LYS A 580 28.35 -15.03 7.61
C LYS A 580 27.96 -13.81 8.41
N VAL A 581 27.14 -12.94 7.82
CA VAL A 581 26.65 -11.73 8.49
C VAL A 581 25.16 -11.88 8.69
N LYS A 582 24.66 -11.63 9.88
CA LYS A 582 23.25 -11.39 10.14
C LYS A 582 23.08 -9.99 10.69
N ALA A 583 22.04 -9.31 10.25
CA ALA A 583 21.73 -7.96 10.71
C ALA A 583 20.22 -7.76 10.87
N ARG A 584 19.85 -6.91 11.80
CA ARG A 584 18.47 -6.51 12.06
C ARG A 584 18.42 -5.07 12.59
N VAL A 585 17.34 -4.37 12.26
CA VAL A 585 17.08 -3.03 12.80
C VAL A 585 16.37 -3.13 14.14
N PHE A 586 16.79 -2.30 15.08
CA PHE A 586 16.13 -2.11 16.37
C PHE A 586 15.82 -0.63 16.57
N LEU A 587 14.65 -0.34 17.12
CA LEU A 587 14.23 1.00 17.51
C LEU A 587 13.76 0.93 18.96
N ASP A 588 14.38 1.71 19.84
CA ASP A 588 14.16 1.70 21.29
C ASP A 588 14.23 0.27 21.90
N GLY A 589 15.19 -0.52 21.43
CA GLY A 589 15.39 -1.90 21.86
C GLY A 589 14.36 -2.91 21.32
N GLN A 590 13.38 -2.48 20.55
CA GLN A 590 12.41 -3.36 19.89
C GLN A 590 12.83 -3.66 18.44
N ALA A 591 12.66 -4.91 18.02
CA ALA A 591 12.98 -5.30 16.66
C ALA A 591 12.00 -4.68 15.66
N LEU A 592 12.55 -4.07 14.60
CA LEU A 592 11.79 -3.51 13.50
C LEU A 592 12.24 -4.19 12.18
N GLY A 593 11.30 -4.76 11.46
CA GLY A 593 11.60 -5.54 10.25
C GLY A 593 12.17 -6.95 10.53
N ARG A 594 12.49 -7.66 9.47
CA ARG A 594 13.04 -9.02 9.52
C ARG A 594 14.56 -8.99 9.69
N GLU A 595 15.10 -10.10 10.24
CA GLU A 595 16.53 -10.38 10.18
C GLU A 595 16.96 -10.62 8.73
N ARG A 596 18.12 -10.05 8.36
CA ARG A 596 18.76 -10.28 7.07
C ARG A 596 20.05 -11.06 7.27
N SER A 597 20.38 -11.92 6.29
CA SER A 597 21.55 -12.79 6.36
C SER A 597 22.28 -12.83 5.03
N TRP A 598 23.60 -12.72 5.07
CA TRP A 598 24.46 -12.81 3.89
C TRP A 598 25.64 -13.74 4.18
N THR A 599 26.01 -14.58 3.21
CA THR A 599 27.29 -15.28 3.18
C THR A 599 28.16 -14.59 2.14
N ILE A 600 29.29 -14.06 2.55
CA ILE A 600 30.17 -13.31 1.66
C ILE A 600 30.82 -14.27 0.66
N THR A 601 30.58 -14.05 -0.63
CA THR A 601 31.14 -14.81 -1.73
C THR A 601 31.56 -13.88 -2.86
N PRO A 602 32.55 -14.24 -3.71
CA PRO A 602 32.89 -13.43 -4.88
C PRO A 602 31.70 -13.20 -5.83
N ALA A 603 30.78 -14.17 -5.90
CA ALA A 603 29.59 -14.07 -6.73
C ALA A 603 28.67 -12.89 -6.37
N LEU A 604 28.68 -12.44 -5.11
CA LEU A 604 27.90 -11.27 -4.67
C LEU A 604 28.37 -9.97 -5.35
N LEU A 605 29.66 -9.81 -5.54
CA LEU A 605 30.25 -8.65 -6.26
C LEU A 605 30.01 -8.71 -7.76
N GLN A 606 29.88 -9.93 -8.29
CA GLN A 606 29.76 -10.21 -9.71
C GLN A 606 28.31 -10.27 -10.19
N THR A 607 27.32 -10.09 -9.30
CA THR A 607 25.90 -10.23 -9.62
C THR A 607 25.13 -8.94 -9.31
N ARG A 608 24.22 -8.55 -10.22
CA ARG A 608 23.26 -7.46 -10.03
C ARG A 608 21.84 -7.98 -10.36
N LEU A 609 20.91 -7.74 -9.47
CA LEU A 609 19.49 -7.87 -9.79
C LEU A 609 19.06 -6.74 -10.74
N SER A 610 17.97 -6.93 -11.48
CA SER A 610 17.48 -5.90 -12.41
C SER A 610 17.24 -4.54 -11.73
N ALA A 611 16.73 -4.53 -10.49
CA ALA A 611 16.55 -3.30 -9.71
C ALA A 611 17.85 -2.63 -9.23
N GLN A 612 19.01 -3.29 -9.41
CA GLN A 612 20.35 -2.74 -9.14
C GLN A 612 21.06 -2.28 -10.42
N LEU A 613 20.45 -2.49 -11.58
CA LEU A 613 20.88 -1.96 -12.85
C LEU A 613 20.15 -0.65 -13.12
N LYS A 614 20.81 0.27 -13.81
CA LYS A 614 20.16 1.49 -14.27
C LYS A 614 19.31 1.19 -15.49
N LEU A 615 18.09 1.69 -15.52
CA LEU A 615 17.26 1.64 -16.73
C LEU A 615 17.73 2.68 -17.75
N CYS A 616 17.60 2.38 -19.04
CA CYS A 616 17.96 3.34 -20.09
C CYS A 616 17.03 4.56 -20.12
N THR A 617 15.76 4.35 -19.71
CA THR A 617 14.75 5.39 -19.47
C THR A 617 13.90 5.00 -18.29
N GLU A 618 13.13 5.94 -17.76
CA GLU A 618 12.20 5.72 -16.64
C GLU A 618 10.83 6.31 -16.97
N LYS A 619 10.33 6.03 -18.18
CA LYS A 619 9.03 6.52 -18.62
C LYS A 619 7.89 5.82 -17.88
N VAL A 620 7.89 4.47 -17.90
CA VAL A 620 6.92 3.62 -17.20
C VAL A 620 7.66 2.45 -16.53
N PRO A 621 8.45 2.72 -15.49
CA PRO A 621 9.16 1.68 -14.76
C PRO A 621 8.17 0.86 -13.91
N LEU A 622 8.32 -0.47 -13.97
CA LEU A 622 7.50 -1.43 -13.22
C LEU A 622 8.37 -2.53 -12.63
N THR A 623 8.00 -3.02 -11.45
CA THR A 623 8.48 -4.31 -10.97
C THR A 623 7.47 -5.37 -11.36
N MET A 624 7.85 -6.27 -12.26
CA MET A 624 7.02 -7.34 -12.80
C MET A 624 7.44 -8.71 -12.27
N ILE A 625 6.61 -9.71 -12.48
CA ILE A 625 6.93 -11.11 -12.19
C ILE A 625 7.07 -11.90 -13.50
N ASP A 626 7.86 -12.98 -13.46
CA ASP A 626 8.01 -13.86 -14.61
C ASP A 626 6.71 -14.60 -14.98
N ASP A 627 6.63 -15.13 -16.20
CA ASP A 627 5.48 -15.85 -16.73
C ASP A 627 5.56 -17.38 -16.48
N ALA A 628 6.25 -17.82 -15.43
CA ALA A 628 6.34 -19.24 -15.11
C ALA A 628 4.98 -19.79 -14.62
N PRO A 629 4.62 -21.05 -15.00
CA PRO A 629 3.38 -21.69 -14.54
C PRO A 629 3.52 -22.19 -13.09
N ARG A 630 3.67 -21.28 -12.15
CA ARG A 630 3.81 -21.52 -10.71
C ARG A 630 3.13 -20.42 -9.90
N ALA A 631 2.95 -20.64 -8.59
CA ALA A 631 2.31 -19.67 -7.71
C ALA A 631 3.02 -18.31 -7.75
N PHE A 632 2.27 -17.23 -7.64
CA PHE A 632 2.77 -15.85 -7.76
C PHE A 632 3.92 -15.52 -6.80
N ASP A 633 3.85 -16.01 -5.55
CA ASP A 633 4.88 -15.83 -4.52
C ASP A 633 6.19 -16.58 -4.81
N LYS A 634 6.19 -17.49 -5.79
CA LYS A 634 7.35 -18.27 -6.27
C LYS A 634 7.94 -17.74 -7.55
N ARG A 635 7.34 -16.72 -8.17
CA ARG A 635 7.82 -16.12 -9.42
C ARG A 635 8.94 -15.14 -9.16
N ALA A 636 9.85 -15.01 -10.11
CA ALA A 636 10.97 -14.07 -10.03
C ALA A 636 10.50 -12.66 -10.35
N MET A 637 11.04 -11.69 -9.64
CA MET A 637 10.77 -10.27 -9.87
C MET A 637 11.78 -9.67 -10.85
N MET A 638 11.30 -8.78 -11.71
CA MET A 638 12.09 -8.12 -12.76
C MET A 638 11.70 -6.65 -12.80
N PHE A 639 12.68 -5.76 -12.65
CA PHE A 639 12.48 -4.31 -12.77
C PHE A 639 12.78 -3.88 -14.20
N VAL A 640 11.84 -3.22 -14.85
CA VAL A 640 11.90 -2.86 -16.28
C VAL A 640 11.14 -1.57 -16.57
N ASP A 641 11.62 -0.75 -17.51
CA ASP A 641 10.79 0.25 -18.18
C ASP A 641 10.10 -0.43 -19.37
N ILE A 642 8.78 -0.58 -19.31
CA ILE A 642 8.02 -1.29 -20.36
C ILE A 642 8.01 -0.54 -21.70
N LEU A 643 8.27 0.77 -21.70
CA LEU A 643 8.40 1.55 -22.94
C LEU A 643 9.81 1.56 -23.50
N ASN A 644 10.80 0.99 -22.78
CA ASN A 644 12.17 0.82 -23.26
C ASN A 644 12.90 -0.28 -22.47
N PRO A 645 12.66 -1.56 -22.73
CA PRO A 645 13.29 -2.69 -22.04
C PRO A 645 14.79 -2.75 -22.28
N CYS A 646 15.55 -2.01 -21.50
CA CYS A 646 16.99 -1.79 -21.64
C CYS A 646 17.62 -1.50 -20.26
N TRP A 647 18.77 -2.14 -19.97
CA TRP A 647 19.47 -2.05 -18.68
C TRP A 647 20.94 -1.67 -18.87
N ILE A 648 21.48 -0.93 -17.91
CA ILE A 648 22.88 -0.52 -17.90
C ILE A 648 23.53 -1.03 -16.61
N TRP A 649 24.60 -1.81 -16.76
CA TRP A 649 25.54 -2.10 -15.69
C TRP A 649 26.65 -1.06 -15.75
N GLU A 650 26.61 -0.09 -14.83
CA GLU A 650 27.61 0.98 -14.79
C GLU A 650 28.95 0.47 -14.25
N GLY A 651 30.04 0.84 -14.90
CA GLY A 651 31.41 0.63 -14.46
C GLY A 651 31.85 -0.84 -14.42
N ALA A 652 31.40 -1.70 -15.32
CA ALA A 652 31.84 -3.10 -15.41
C ALA A 652 33.32 -3.20 -15.71
N ASP A 653 34.06 -4.02 -14.95
CA ASP A 653 35.49 -4.30 -15.24
C ASP A 653 35.61 -5.45 -16.24
N LEU A 654 36.11 -5.15 -17.42
CA LEU A 654 36.40 -6.11 -18.49
C LEU A 654 37.89 -6.27 -18.77
N THR A 655 38.79 -5.82 -17.90
CA THR A 655 40.25 -5.86 -18.17
C THR A 655 40.75 -7.27 -18.50
N LYS A 656 40.15 -8.31 -17.97
CA LYS A 656 40.44 -9.73 -18.28
C LYS A 656 39.40 -10.38 -19.19
N GLY A 657 38.46 -9.60 -19.75
CA GLY A 657 37.24 -10.14 -20.33
C GLY A 657 36.32 -10.73 -19.27
N ALA A 658 35.10 -11.14 -19.65
CA ALA A 658 34.17 -11.73 -18.72
C ALA A 658 33.32 -12.82 -19.39
N ILE A 659 32.84 -13.77 -18.55
CA ILE A 659 31.71 -14.61 -18.88
C ILE A 659 30.46 -13.90 -18.35
N LEU A 660 29.61 -13.49 -19.25
CA LEU A 660 28.29 -12.90 -18.97
C LEU A 660 27.27 -14.03 -18.81
N SER A 661 26.48 -13.96 -17.75
CA SER A 661 25.30 -14.80 -17.54
C SER A 661 24.10 -13.92 -17.21
N VAL A 662 23.06 -13.94 -18.04
CA VAL A 662 21.83 -13.17 -17.87
C VAL A 662 20.68 -14.12 -17.65
N ARG A 663 19.98 -13.97 -16.52
CA ARG A 663 18.71 -14.65 -16.30
C ARG A 663 17.58 -13.69 -16.68
N ALA A 664 16.77 -14.11 -17.63
CA ALA A 664 15.70 -13.31 -18.20
C ALA A 664 14.47 -14.17 -18.50
N SER A 665 13.31 -13.56 -18.58
CA SER A 665 12.07 -14.19 -19.00
C SER A 665 11.43 -13.40 -20.12
N GLN A 666 10.77 -14.11 -21.02
CA GLN A 666 9.88 -13.50 -21.99
C GLN A 666 8.49 -13.40 -21.38
N ILE A 667 7.91 -12.20 -21.39
CA ILE A 667 6.60 -11.92 -20.80
C ILE A 667 5.69 -11.23 -21.82
N PRO A 668 4.36 -11.41 -21.74
CA PRO A 668 3.41 -10.74 -22.62
C PRO A 668 3.45 -9.21 -22.42
N PHE A 669 3.32 -8.45 -23.50
CA PHE A 669 3.08 -7.02 -23.45
C PHE A 669 1.57 -6.76 -23.40
N ASN A 670 1.02 -6.72 -22.23
CA ASN A 670 -0.40 -6.53 -21.95
C ASN A 670 -0.73 -5.13 -21.39
N PHE A 671 -0.17 -4.09 -22.05
CA PHE A 671 -0.36 -2.70 -21.63
C PHE A 671 -1.04 -1.89 -22.74
N GLN A 672 -2.15 -1.24 -22.38
CA GLN A 672 -2.84 -0.27 -23.22
C GLN A 672 -2.19 1.11 -23.02
N VAL A 673 -1.16 1.39 -23.81
CA VAL A 673 -0.34 2.62 -23.73
C VAL A 673 -0.55 3.56 -24.93
N GLY A 674 -1.62 3.32 -25.69
CA GLY A 674 -1.96 4.15 -26.85
C GLY A 674 -0.82 4.28 -27.86
N ALA A 675 -0.61 5.47 -28.41
CA ALA A 675 0.42 5.75 -29.40
C ALA A 675 1.87 5.57 -28.89
N GLU A 676 2.11 5.47 -27.59
CA GLU A 676 3.44 5.19 -27.05
C GLU A 676 3.92 3.78 -27.41
N ARG A 677 3.00 2.85 -27.71
CA ARG A 677 3.35 1.50 -28.17
C ARG A 677 4.23 1.52 -29.42
N ASP A 678 3.90 2.37 -30.39
CA ASP A 678 4.59 2.48 -31.67
C ASP A 678 5.94 3.19 -31.55
N ARG A 679 6.20 3.84 -30.42
CA ARG A 679 7.44 4.54 -30.09
C ARG A 679 8.42 3.69 -29.30
N ILE A 680 8.05 2.46 -28.93
CA ILE A 680 8.95 1.54 -28.22
C ILE A 680 10.11 1.17 -29.15
N PRO A 681 11.37 1.38 -28.73
CA PRO A 681 12.50 1.10 -29.60
C PRO A 681 12.65 -0.40 -29.85
N LEU A 682 12.50 -0.82 -31.09
CA LEU A 682 12.73 -2.20 -31.53
C LEU A 682 14.01 -2.27 -32.36
N ARG A 683 14.85 -3.26 -32.08
CA ARG A 683 16.00 -3.64 -32.89
C ARG A 683 15.67 -4.90 -33.67
N PRO A 684 15.76 -4.90 -35.01
CA PRO A 684 15.44 -6.09 -35.81
C PRO A 684 16.34 -7.27 -35.43
N PRO A 685 15.77 -8.48 -35.23
CA PRO A 685 16.54 -9.66 -34.91
C PRO A 685 17.27 -10.24 -36.14
N ALA A 686 18.47 -10.74 -35.96
CA ALA A 686 19.23 -11.46 -36.97
C ALA A 686 18.83 -12.97 -36.98
N THR A 687 18.41 -13.52 -35.85
CA THR A 687 17.95 -14.92 -35.73
C THR A 687 16.45 -15.00 -35.49
N ARG A 688 15.87 -16.18 -35.73
CA ARG A 688 14.42 -16.40 -35.57
C ARG A 688 13.93 -16.15 -34.12
N GLY A 689 14.78 -16.43 -33.12
CA GLY A 689 14.43 -16.26 -31.69
C GLY A 689 14.81 -14.89 -31.12
N GLY A 690 15.50 -14.06 -31.89
CA GLY A 690 16.11 -12.82 -31.39
C GLY A 690 17.41 -13.04 -30.62
N GLU A 691 18.00 -11.98 -30.17
CA GLU A 691 19.30 -11.93 -29.48
C GLU A 691 19.26 -11.02 -28.26
N LEU A 692 20.08 -11.37 -27.27
CA LEU A 692 20.54 -10.40 -26.28
C LEU A 692 21.77 -9.67 -26.84
N GLU A 693 21.66 -8.37 -27.03
CA GLU A 693 22.72 -7.48 -27.48
C GLU A 693 23.38 -6.82 -26.27
N VAL A 694 24.72 -6.85 -26.22
CA VAL A 694 25.53 -6.20 -25.19
C VAL A 694 26.44 -5.20 -25.85
N ARG A 695 26.40 -3.92 -25.38
CA ARG A 695 27.17 -2.83 -25.94
C ARG A 695 28.02 -2.12 -24.87
N ALA A 696 29.10 -1.50 -25.29
CA ALA A 696 29.86 -0.54 -24.48
C ALA A 696 29.18 0.84 -24.56
N GLY A 697 28.25 1.11 -23.62
CA GLY A 697 27.28 2.21 -23.74
C GLY A 697 26.20 1.93 -24.78
N CYS A 698 25.00 2.47 -24.62
CA CYS A 698 23.84 2.09 -25.43
C CYS A 698 23.97 2.47 -26.93
N ALA A 699 24.72 3.53 -27.25
CA ALA A 699 25.05 3.93 -28.61
C ALA A 699 26.40 3.41 -29.09
N GLY A 700 27.17 2.74 -28.22
CA GLY A 700 28.57 2.35 -28.50
C GLY A 700 28.70 1.00 -29.22
N GLU A 701 29.96 0.51 -29.24
CA GLU A 701 30.34 -0.74 -29.89
C GLU A 701 29.60 -1.96 -29.33
N ARG A 702 29.22 -2.89 -30.22
CA ARG A 702 28.69 -4.20 -29.81
C ARG A 702 29.81 -5.08 -29.31
N LEU A 703 29.69 -5.52 -28.03
CA LEU A 703 30.64 -6.43 -27.40
C LEU A 703 30.24 -7.90 -27.57
N ALA A 704 28.92 -8.17 -27.58
CA ALA A 704 28.39 -9.49 -27.81
C ALA A 704 26.97 -9.44 -28.39
N VAL A 705 26.64 -10.49 -29.15
CA VAL A 705 25.30 -10.77 -29.68
C VAL A 705 25.02 -12.23 -29.37
N LEU A 706 24.11 -12.49 -28.44
CA LEU A 706 23.86 -13.82 -27.89
C LEU A 706 22.48 -14.31 -28.34
N PRO A 707 22.40 -15.32 -29.23
CA PRO A 707 21.13 -15.86 -29.69
C PRO A 707 20.29 -16.41 -28.55
N LEU A 708 19.02 -16.07 -28.53
CA LEU A 708 18.08 -16.52 -27.49
C LEU A 708 17.63 -17.98 -27.68
N GLY A 709 17.63 -18.46 -28.92
CA GLY A 709 17.43 -19.87 -29.24
C GLY A 709 16.20 -20.47 -28.57
N ASP A 710 16.41 -21.55 -27.79
CA ASP A 710 15.33 -22.24 -27.09
C ASP A 710 14.78 -21.47 -25.88
N ALA A 711 15.49 -20.45 -25.38
CA ALA A 711 14.98 -19.58 -24.33
C ALA A 711 13.69 -18.88 -24.77
N ALA A 712 13.61 -18.48 -26.04
CA ALA A 712 12.42 -17.84 -26.62
C ALA A 712 11.18 -18.77 -26.74
N LYS A 713 11.32 -20.06 -26.43
CA LYS A 713 10.22 -21.04 -26.50
C LYS A 713 9.75 -21.50 -25.13
N LYS A 714 10.41 -21.06 -24.05
CA LYS A 714 10.14 -21.54 -22.67
C LYS A 714 9.50 -20.44 -21.83
N PRO A 715 8.40 -20.72 -21.13
CA PRO A 715 7.88 -19.81 -20.13
C PRO A 715 8.81 -19.76 -18.91
N GLY A 716 8.84 -18.60 -18.24
CA GLY A 716 9.67 -18.38 -17.07
C GLY A 716 11.13 -18.09 -17.39
N LEU A 717 11.97 -18.14 -16.36
CA LEU A 717 13.37 -17.74 -16.47
C LEU A 717 14.20 -18.72 -17.32
N SER A 718 14.99 -18.14 -18.22
CA SER A 718 16.07 -18.82 -18.95
C SER A 718 17.40 -18.14 -18.64
N THR A 719 18.50 -18.91 -18.75
CA THR A 719 19.86 -18.36 -18.63
C THR A 719 20.51 -18.24 -20.00
N ILE A 720 20.96 -17.04 -20.33
CA ILE A 720 21.66 -16.70 -21.57
C ILE A 720 23.12 -16.42 -21.20
N THR A 721 24.05 -17.15 -21.81
CA THR A 721 25.48 -17.06 -21.45
C THR A 721 26.31 -16.72 -22.68
N GLY A 722 27.31 -15.87 -22.49
CA GLY A 722 28.26 -15.51 -23.54
C GLY A 722 29.57 -14.97 -23.00
N ARG A 723 30.56 -14.81 -23.87
CA ARG A 723 31.87 -14.25 -23.53
C ARG A 723 31.92 -12.81 -23.99
N LEU A 724 32.39 -11.92 -23.10
CA LEU A 724 32.73 -10.53 -23.42
C LEU A 724 34.24 -10.40 -23.60
N PRO A 725 34.73 -9.64 -24.64
CA PRO A 725 36.15 -9.44 -24.88
C PRO A 725 36.80 -8.66 -23.74
N SER A 726 38.15 -8.83 -23.62
CA SER A 726 38.94 -7.96 -22.75
C SER A 726 38.95 -6.51 -23.27
N ARG A 727 38.85 -5.58 -22.31
CA ARG A 727 38.85 -4.13 -22.63
C ARG A 727 39.50 -3.34 -21.49
N ALA A 728 40.33 -2.38 -21.84
CA ALA A 728 41.00 -1.51 -20.88
C ALA A 728 39.96 -0.61 -20.15
N GLY A 729 40.10 -0.50 -18.84
CA GLY A 729 39.26 0.36 -17.98
C GLY A 729 37.90 -0.19 -17.71
N LYS A 730 37.09 0.57 -16.95
CA LYS A 730 35.70 0.28 -16.67
C LYS A 730 34.81 0.76 -17.81
N VAL A 731 33.76 0.00 -18.09
CA VAL A 731 32.81 0.28 -19.17
C VAL A 731 31.37 0.10 -18.71
N ASP A 732 30.47 0.97 -19.14
CA ASP A 732 29.06 0.79 -18.94
C ASP A 732 28.49 -0.22 -19.94
N LEU A 733 28.00 -1.34 -19.47
CA LEU A 733 27.40 -2.38 -20.31
C LEU A 733 25.90 -2.12 -20.48
N CYS A 734 25.50 -1.84 -21.70
CA CYS A 734 24.10 -1.69 -22.07
C CYS A 734 23.57 -3.02 -22.62
N LEU A 735 22.52 -3.53 -21.99
CA LEU A 735 21.87 -4.79 -22.32
C LEU A 735 20.48 -4.52 -22.89
N SER A 736 20.19 -5.03 -24.07
CA SER A 736 18.88 -4.93 -24.71
C SER A 736 18.59 -6.17 -25.54
N PHE A 737 17.30 -6.41 -25.83
CA PHE A 737 16.88 -7.54 -26.65
C PHE A 737 16.45 -7.08 -28.02
N THR A 738 16.77 -7.89 -29.06
CA THR A 738 16.23 -7.70 -30.41
C THR A 738 14.89 -8.38 -30.53
N ALA A 739 13.92 -7.73 -31.20
CA ALA A 739 12.58 -8.26 -31.39
C ALA A 739 11.93 -7.72 -32.66
N LYS A 740 10.96 -8.47 -33.23
CA LYS A 740 10.11 -8.03 -34.36
C LYS A 740 8.90 -7.23 -33.91
N SER A 741 8.47 -7.44 -32.68
CA SER A 741 7.31 -6.80 -32.08
C SER A 741 7.54 -6.54 -30.60
N VAL A 742 6.76 -5.66 -30.00
CA VAL A 742 6.79 -5.39 -28.56
C VAL A 742 6.20 -6.53 -27.73
N ASP A 743 5.41 -7.41 -28.33
CA ASP A 743 4.73 -8.53 -27.67
C ASP A 743 5.16 -9.86 -28.28
N PRO A 744 5.68 -10.79 -27.47
CA PRO A 744 6.11 -10.64 -26.08
C PRO A 744 7.44 -9.90 -25.97
N PHE A 745 7.74 -9.32 -24.81
CA PHE A 745 9.03 -8.64 -24.56
C PHE A 745 9.87 -9.39 -23.51
N TRP A 746 11.17 -9.09 -23.47
CA TRP A 746 12.08 -9.68 -22.51
C TRP A 746 12.31 -8.77 -21.32
N ALA A 747 12.38 -9.36 -20.12
CA ALA A 747 12.80 -8.69 -18.91
C ALA A 747 13.89 -9.48 -18.19
N ILE A 748 14.85 -8.76 -17.61
CA ILE A 748 16.00 -9.32 -16.89
C ILE A 748 15.64 -9.49 -15.41
N GLU A 749 15.95 -10.66 -14.85
CA GLU A 749 15.92 -10.88 -13.39
C GLU A 749 17.26 -10.51 -12.77
N ARG A 750 18.37 -11.04 -13.33
CA ARG A 750 19.74 -10.73 -12.88
C ARG A 750 20.77 -10.84 -13.97
N VAL A 751 21.86 -10.16 -13.76
CA VAL A 751 23.07 -10.25 -14.58
C VAL A 751 24.25 -10.64 -13.70
N THR A 752 25.08 -11.59 -14.16
CA THR A 752 26.32 -12.00 -13.50
C THR A 752 27.49 -11.84 -14.48
N LEU A 753 28.59 -11.21 -14.02
CA LEU A 753 29.84 -11.05 -14.74
C LEU A 753 30.94 -11.79 -13.98
N THR A 754 31.44 -12.90 -14.53
CA THR A 754 32.55 -13.65 -13.96
C THR A 754 33.79 -13.37 -14.81
N PRO A 755 34.97 -13.02 -14.24
CA PRO A 755 36.18 -12.83 -15.01
C PRO A 755 36.47 -14.03 -15.92
N ALA A 756 36.81 -13.80 -17.17
CA ALA A 756 37.27 -14.90 -18.04
C ALA A 756 38.70 -15.27 -17.61
N ASN A 757 38.93 -16.55 -17.26
CA ASN A 757 40.25 -17.08 -16.87
C ASN A 757 41.20 -17.01 -18.03
#